data_170c91d170cac31d3045291a7105d5a2
#
_entry.id   170c91d170cac31d3045291a7105d5a2
#
_cell.length_a   1.000
_cell.length_b   1.000
_cell.length_c   1.000
_cell.angle_alpha   90.00
_cell.angle_beta   90.00
_cell.angle_gamma   90.00
#
_symmetry.space_group_name_H-M   'P 1'
#
loop_
_entity.id
_entity.type
_entity.pdbx_description
1 polymer ?
#
loop_
_entity_poly.entity_id
_entity_poly.type
_entity_poly.pdbx_seq_one_letter_code
_entity_poly.pdbx_strand_id
1 'polypeptide(L)'
;MKIVLVIDQFDRGNNGTTVTARRFAEQLCRRGHTVTVLACGESSAAIGEMGLNKAGVPEFRLPVFDRLVKSQGMQFARPVDEAYYQAFRGADIVHFYLPFRFCRRGEEIARQMHIPTVAAFHMQPENVTFSIGMGNWTFLNDFLYGWCYREFYNRFTHIHCPSRFIADQLEKHGYDAKLCVISNGVDDAFVPRPEISRPPEWEGKFVVLMVGRLSGEKRQDLIIEAAKRSRFREKIQLVFAGKGPKEQEYRRMSEGLANPPVFGFYSQEELVALMNSCDLYIHASDAEIEGISCMEALACGLVPVISDSERSATNQYALDERSLFKAGDAGSLAEKIDYWVSNPEERERMGKEYAHVGDGIRVSACVAQAEAMYRDAIQEYHDHGYKHPRQGPIKRRLHPNTEKIESAEFSYCPSSGFRRELLAFLTNLFTPLLFFIDALFFGFSVEGRRHLEGVDGGVTVMNHVHPMDCTMAKIATFPRRTYFVSLRRNLELPFTGWLVRLFGGVPIPESPSEMKQFQRQIEEAVQRGDFVHFYPEGQLVRYHESLRAFHRGAFFTAVRTGRPIIPMVMTYRTPGPLLALFKRKPCLRLQICEPQFADPTLTKAAAVKELLERTRRVMEERASGASPHLHRQPSSPVREGERIKTGTVGEAIEM
;
A
#
# COMPACT_ATOMS: atom_id res chain seq x y z
N MET A 1 27.39 -18.53 12.51
CA MET A 1 26.84 -17.19 12.78
C MET A 1 25.77 -17.27 13.87
N LYS A 2 25.64 -16.20 14.67
CA LYS A 2 24.51 -15.98 15.54
C LYS A 2 23.48 -15.11 14.81
N ILE A 3 22.35 -15.70 14.44
CA ILE A 3 21.33 -15.10 13.59
C ILE A 3 20.08 -14.85 14.44
N VAL A 4 19.51 -13.65 14.35
CA VAL A 4 18.22 -13.35 14.99
C VAL A 4 17.15 -13.12 13.92
N LEU A 5 16.06 -13.87 14.01
CA LEU A 5 14.88 -13.71 13.16
C LEU A 5 13.81 -12.95 13.96
N VAL A 6 13.32 -11.83 13.41
CA VAL A 6 12.30 -11.00 14.05
C VAL A 6 11.01 -11.09 13.24
N ILE A 7 9.99 -11.66 13.85
CA ILE A 7 8.69 -11.90 13.22
C ILE A 7 7.56 -11.72 14.24
N ASP A 8 6.42 -11.18 13.82
CA ASP A 8 5.29 -10.96 14.74
C ASP A 8 4.70 -12.25 15.31
N GLN A 9 4.64 -13.31 14.51
CA GLN A 9 4.01 -14.60 14.88
C GLN A 9 4.90 -15.78 14.48
N PHE A 10 5.08 -16.75 15.40
CA PHE A 10 5.93 -17.92 15.15
C PHE A 10 5.29 -19.25 15.57
N ASP A 11 4.69 -19.35 16.77
CA ASP A 11 4.19 -20.61 17.34
C ASP A 11 2.84 -21.06 16.74
N ARG A 12 2.01 -20.10 16.42
CA ARG A 12 0.65 -20.31 15.93
C ARG A 12 0.50 -19.72 14.56
N GLY A 13 -0.14 -20.43 13.69
CA GLY A 13 -0.55 -19.95 12.40
C GLY A 13 0.01 -20.77 11.25
N ASN A 14 -0.88 -20.95 10.29
CA ASN A 14 -0.61 -21.70 9.08
C ASN A 14 -0.48 -20.72 7.90
N ASN A 15 -0.02 -19.50 8.17
CA ASN A 15 0.31 -18.58 7.09
C ASN A 15 1.72 -18.86 6.55
N GLY A 16 1.92 -18.62 5.27
CA GLY A 16 3.16 -18.94 4.58
C GLY A 16 4.40 -18.30 5.23
N THR A 17 4.29 -17.06 5.73
CA THR A 17 5.41 -16.37 6.39
C THR A 17 5.90 -17.08 7.66
N THR A 18 4.96 -17.55 8.50
CA THR A 18 5.29 -18.30 9.72
C THR A 18 5.91 -19.64 9.39
N VAL A 19 5.37 -20.37 8.39
CA VAL A 19 5.92 -21.64 7.92
C VAL A 19 7.34 -21.45 7.40
N THR A 20 7.57 -20.45 6.59
CA THR A 20 8.91 -20.13 6.06
C THR A 20 9.89 -19.81 7.18
N ALA A 21 9.52 -18.91 8.10
CA ALA A 21 10.40 -18.53 9.22
C ALA A 21 10.80 -19.73 10.06
N ARG A 22 9.89 -20.66 10.30
CA ARG A 22 10.15 -21.90 11.05
C ARG A 22 11.12 -22.82 10.29
N ARG A 23 10.83 -23.12 9.01
CA ARG A 23 11.69 -23.95 8.16
C ARG A 23 13.10 -23.37 8.05
N PHE A 24 13.21 -22.08 7.85
CA PHE A 24 14.50 -21.39 7.78
C PHE A 24 15.24 -21.46 9.12
N ALA A 25 14.57 -21.19 10.24
CA ALA A 25 15.18 -21.29 11.57
C ALA A 25 15.73 -22.68 11.85
N GLU A 26 14.93 -23.73 11.58
CA GLU A 26 15.32 -25.13 11.77
C GLU A 26 16.51 -25.52 10.87
N GLN A 27 16.46 -25.17 9.59
CA GLN A 27 17.54 -25.50 8.66
C GLN A 27 18.84 -24.74 8.98
N LEU A 28 18.75 -23.46 9.39
CA LEU A 28 19.93 -22.70 9.85
C LEU A 28 20.57 -23.36 11.08
N CYS A 29 19.78 -23.86 12.04
CA CYS A 29 20.30 -24.62 13.17
C CYS A 29 20.98 -25.94 12.73
N ARG A 30 20.36 -26.73 11.84
CA ARG A 30 20.96 -27.95 11.27
C ARG A 30 22.29 -27.68 10.56
N ARG A 31 22.47 -26.50 10.02
CA ARG A 31 23.71 -26.04 9.36
C ARG A 31 24.74 -25.45 10.34
N GLY A 32 24.51 -25.58 11.65
CA GLY A 32 25.44 -25.19 12.72
C GLY A 32 25.40 -23.71 13.11
N HIS A 33 24.34 -22.96 12.77
CA HIS A 33 24.15 -21.61 13.26
C HIS A 33 23.43 -21.57 14.61
N THR A 34 23.72 -20.57 15.41
CA THR A 34 22.92 -20.25 16.61
C THR A 34 21.78 -19.34 16.20
N VAL A 35 20.54 -19.82 16.33
CA VAL A 35 19.36 -19.05 15.86
C VAL A 35 18.51 -18.65 17.06
N THR A 36 18.16 -17.36 17.14
CA THR A 36 17.18 -16.84 18.08
C THR A 36 16.00 -16.27 17.31
N VAL A 37 14.78 -16.71 17.63
CA VAL A 37 13.55 -16.14 17.06
C VAL A 37 12.94 -15.20 18.10
N LEU A 38 12.76 -13.93 17.75
CA LEU A 38 12.05 -12.95 18.56
C LEU A 38 10.63 -12.79 18.00
N ALA A 39 9.63 -13.22 18.77
CA ALA A 39 8.23 -13.27 18.32
C ALA A 39 7.23 -13.17 19.49
N CYS A 40 5.94 -12.99 19.15
CA CYS A 40 4.85 -13.04 20.12
C CYS A 40 4.75 -14.42 20.80
N GLY A 41 4.45 -14.45 22.10
CA GLY A 41 4.20 -15.64 22.89
C GLY A 41 5.20 -15.85 24.03
N GLU A 42 5.32 -17.09 24.53
CA GLU A 42 6.21 -17.41 25.62
C GLU A 42 7.66 -17.63 25.14
N SER A 43 8.62 -17.32 26.00
CA SER A 43 10.03 -17.61 25.74
C SER A 43 10.26 -19.10 25.98
N SER A 44 11.06 -19.73 25.11
CA SER A 44 11.53 -21.08 25.32
C SER A 44 13.02 -21.19 24.99
N ALA A 45 13.79 -21.78 25.88
CA ALA A 45 15.15 -22.21 25.59
C ALA A 45 15.04 -23.60 24.93
N ALA A 46 15.66 -23.71 23.71
CA ALA A 46 15.68 -24.93 22.91
C ALA A 46 14.28 -25.52 22.58
N ILE A 47 13.69 -25.06 21.46
CA ILE A 47 12.60 -25.79 20.81
C ILE A 47 13.23 -26.96 20.03
N GLY A 48 13.08 -28.18 20.57
CA GLY A 48 13.65 -29.39 20.00
C GLY A 48 15.15 -29.58 20.24
N GLU A 49 15.70 -30.71 19.78
CA GLU A 49 17.11 -31.07 19.89
C GLU A 49 18.10 -30.12 19.14
N MET A 50 17.60 -29.17 18.41
CA MET A 50 18.34 -28.37 17.42
C MET A 50 18.90 -27.03 17.89
N GLY A 51 18.78 -26.65 19.17
CA GLY A 51 19.37 -25.40 19.66
C GLY A 51 18.71 -24.11 19.19
N LEU A 52 17.44 -24.16 18.74
CA LEU A 52 16.62 -23.01 18.37
C LEU A 52 16.10 -22.30 19.64
N ASN A 53 16.52 -21.06 19.87
CA ASN A 53 16.04 -20.26 20.99
C ASN A 53 14.87 -19.38 20.54
N LYS A 54 13.86 -19.24 21.40
CA LYS A 54 12.80 -18.28 21.22
C LYS A 54 12.75 -17.26 22.35
N ALA A 55 12.82 -15.99 22.00
CA ALA A 55 12.55 -14.87 22.89
C ALA A 55 11.10 -14.41 22.67
N GLY A 56 10.26 -14.61 23.68
CA GLY A 56 8.84 -14.30 23.61
C GLY A 56 8.53 -12.88 24.05
N VAL A 57 7.58 -12.22 23.39
CA VAL A 57 7.05 -10.90 23.76
C VAL A 57 5.52 -10.94 23.85
N PRO A 58 4.89 -10.03 24.62
CA PRO A 58 3.43 -9.96 24.69
C PRO A 58 2.77 -9.64 23.35
N GLU A 59 1.51 -10.08 23.19
CA GLU A 59 0.66 -9.74 22.06
C GLU A 59 0.30 -8.24 22.08
N PHE A 60 0.30 -7.60 20.91
CA PHE A 60 -0.25 -6.28 20.70
C PHE A 60 -1.67 -6.39 20.14
N ARG A 61 -2.66 -5.92 20.91
CA ARG A 61 -4.07 -5.96 20.52
C ARG A 61 -4.52 -4.63 19.93
N LEU A 62 -5.25 -4.68 18.82
CA LEU A 62 -5.91 -3.54 18.20
C LEU A 62 -7.38 -3.51 18.62
N PRO A 63 -7.80 -2.66 19.59
CA PRO A 63 -9.12 -2.79 20.27
C PRO A 63 -10.32 -2.88 19.33
N VAL A 64 -10.30 -2.14 18.20
CA VAL A 64 -11.41 -2.11 17.23
C VAL A 64 -11.28 -3.22 16.18
N PHE A 65 -10.06 -3.63 15.83
CA PHE A 65 -9.76 -4.55 14.72
C PHE A 65 -9.33 -5.95 15.17
N ASP A 66 -9.25 -6.22 16.47
CA ASP A 66 -8.73 -7.48 17.02
C ASP A 66 -9.50 -8.71 16.50
N ARG A 67 -10.84 -8.59 16.38
CA ARG A 67 -11.67 -9.65 15.83
C ARG A 67 -11.38 -9.93 14.35
N LEU A 68 -11.15 -8.88 13.56
CA LEU A 68 -10.81 -8.98 12.14
C LEU A 68 -9.41 -9.58 11.97
N VAL A 69 -8.42 -9.11 12.72
CA VAL A 69 -7.04 -9.60 12.69
C VAL A 69 -6.99 -11.09 13.06
N LYS A 70 -7.70 -11.50 14.12
CA LYS A 70 -7.78 -12.90 14.55
C LYS A 70 -8.53 -13.78 13.55
N SER A 71 -9.58 -13.29 12.91
CA SER A 71 -10.27 -14.03 11.84
C SER A 71 -9.38 -14.30 10.63
N GLN A 72 -8.35 -13.45 10.41
CA GLN A 72 -7.32 -13.64 9.40
C GLN A 72 -6.17 -14.57 9.87
N GLY A 73 -6.23 -15.07 11.10
CA GLY A 73 -5.16 -15.91 11.67
C GLY A 73 -3.87 -15.14 11.97
N MET A 74 -3.93 -13.82 12.08
CA MET A 74 -2.78 -12.96 12.34
C MET A 74 -2.69 -12.57 13.82
N GLN A 75 -1.45 -12.41 14.30
CA GLN A 75 -1.12 -11.85 15.61
C GLN A 75 -0.01 -10.81 15.43
N PHE A 76 -0.07 -9.72 16.21
CA PHE A 76 0.98 -8.72 16.24
C PHE A 76 1.74 -8.79 17.57
N ALA A 77 3.06 -8.67 17.50
CA ALA A 77 3.92 -8.63 18.65
C ALA A 77 4.01 -7.18 19.20
N ARG A 78 4.02 -7.05 20.53
CA ARG A 78 4.24 -5.77 21.19
C ARG A 78 5.73 -5.49 21.27
N PRO A 79 6.23 -4.33 20.82
CA PRO A 79 7.61 -3.93 20.99
C PRO A 79 7.94 -3.81 22.50
N VAL A 80 9.00 -4.50 22.94
CA VAL A 80 9.56 -4.44 24.29
C VAL A 80 11.06 -4.28 24.13
N ASP A 81 11.59 -3.09 24.40
CA ASP A 81 12.99 -2.73 24.13
C ASP A 81 13.98 -3.71 24.76
N GLU A 82 13.76 -4.10 26.03
CA GLU A 82 14.62 -5.05 26.74
C GLU A 82 14.74 -6.40 26.01
N ALA A 83 13.64 -6.90 25.43
CA ALA A 83 13.64 -8.16 24.68
C ALA A 83 14.53 -8.09 23.44
N TYR A 84 14.55 -6.94 22.75
CA TYR A 84 15.47 -6.75 21.61
C TYR A 84 16.92 -6.70 22.07
N TYR A 85 17.24 -5.93 23.11
CA TYR A 85 18.61 -5.85 23.61
C TYR A 85 19.15 -7.21 24.05
N GLN A 86 18.31 -8.02 24.69
CA GLN A 86 18.67 -9.39 25.09
C GLN A 86 18.84 -10.31 23.89
N ALA A 87 17.89 -10.35 22.97
CA ALA A 87 17.94 -11.22 21.80
C ALA A 87 19.09 -10.88 20.85
N PHE A 88 19.40 -9.58 20.70
CA PHE A 88 20.41 -9.08 19.77
C PHE A 88 21.84 -9.12 20.33
N ARG A 89 22.02 -9.38 21.61
CA ARG A 89 23.35 -9.42 22.22
C ARG A 89 24.28 -10.41 21.52
N GLY A 90 25.32 -9.90 20.86
CA GLY A 90 26.31 -10.68 20.13
C GLY A 90 25.78 -11.36 18.88
N ALA A 91 24.68 -10.88 18.30
CA ALA A 91 24.20 -11.32 17.00
C ALA A 91 25.12 -10.82 15.89
N ASP A 92 25.38 -11.67 14.89
CA ASP A 92 26.12 -11.30 13.68
C ASP A 92 25.22 -10.57 12.69
N ILE A 93 23.91 -10.93 12.67
CA ILE A 93 22.91 -10.35 11.78
C ILE A 93 21.51 -10.51 12.34
N VAL A 94 20.63 -9.54 11.99
CA VAL A 94 19.19 -9.59 12.30
C VAL A 94 18.38 -9.57 11.01
N HIS A 95 17.47 -10.54 10.85
CA HIS A 95 16.58 -10.67 9.70
C HIS A 95 15.14 -10.34 10.11
N PHE A 96 14.56 -9.30 9.50
CA PHE A 96 13.20 -8.82 9.76
C PHE A 96 12.23 -9.31 8.70
N TYR A 97 11.07 -9.86 9.10
CA TYR A 97 10.12 -10.51 8.19
C TYR A 97 8.99 -9.61 7.71
N LEU A 98 8.55 -8.62 8.50
CA LEU A 98 7.36 -7.82 8.19
C LEU A 98 7.59 -6.33 8.48
N PRO A 99 6.98 -5.39 7.72
CA PRO A 99 7.20 -3.94 7.89
C PRO A 99 6.37 -3.32 9.02
N PHE A 100 5.96 -4.12 10.02
CA PHE A 100 5.11 -3.66 11.11
C PHE A 100 5.92 -3.02 12.25
N ARG A 101 5.21 -2.42 13.20
CA ARG A 101 5.79 -1.67 14.31
C ARG A 101 6.84 -2.47 15.09
N PHE A 102 6.62 -3.78 15.24
CA PHE A 102 7.54 -4.67 15.93
C PHE A 102 8.89 -4.74 15.23
N CYS A 103 8.92 -5.09 13.95
CA CYS A 103 10.17 -5.15 13.18
C CYS A 103 10.81 -3.75 13.00
N ARG A 104 10.02 -2.69 12.84
CA ARG A 104 10.53 -1.31 12.76
C ARG A 104 11.28 -0.90 14.03
N ARG A 105 10.72 -1.20 15.23
CA ARG A 105 11.39 -0.91 16.48
C ARG A 105 12.66 -1.75 16.66
N GLY A 106 12.61 -3.02 16.27
CA GLY A 106 13.77 -3.91 16.27
C GLY A 106 14.90 -3.39 15.37
N GLU A 107 14.58 -2.88 14.19
CA GLU A 107 15.57 -2.31 13.27
C GLU A 107 16.25 -1.06 13.88
N GLU A 108 15.51 -0.19 14.54
CA GLU A 108 16.07 0.97 15.25
C GLU A 108 17.06 0.54 16.34
N ILE A 109 16.71 -0.51 17.11
CA ILE A 109 17.58 -1.02 18.19
C ILE A 109 18.80 -1.75 17.61
N ALA A 110 18.64 -2.54 16.53
CA ALA A 110 19.76 -3.20 15.86
C ALA A 110 20.80 -2.18 15.38
N ARG A 111 20.35 -1.04 14.81
CA ARG A 111 21.23 0.08 14.45
C ARG A 111 21.95 0.70 15.65
N GLN A 112 21.24 0.88 16.77
CA GLN A 112 21.86 1.40 18.00
C GLN A 112 22.93 0.44 18.55
N MET A 113 22.74 -0.85 18.35
CA MET A 113 23.68 -1.91 18.76
C MET A 113 24.76 -2.20 17.70
N HIS A 114 24.76 -1.50 16.57
CA HIS A 114 25.70 -1.69 15.46
C HIS A 114 25.71 -3.11 14.89
N ILE A 115 24.53 -3.71 14.69
CA ILE A 115 24.36 -5.06 14.17
C ILE A 115 23.82 -5.01 12.74
N PRO A 116 24.46 -5.67 11.74
CA PRO A 116 23.97 -5.75 10.36
C PRO A 116 22.54 -6.26 10.27
N THR A 117 21.77 -5.73 9.31
CA THR A 117 20.35 -6.05 9.17
C THR A 117 19.96 -6.37 7.74
N VAL A 118 19.04 -7.30 7.57
CA VAL A 118 18.34 -7.61 6.31
C VAL A 118 16.84 -7.69 6.53
N ALA A 119 16.06 -7.49 5.49
CA ALA A 119 14.61 -7.64 5.55
C ALA A 119 14.10 -8.66 4.54
N ALA A 120 12.98 -9.31 4.85
CA ALA A 120 12.22 -10.11 3.90
C ALA A 120 10.93 -9.40 3.48
N PHE A 121 10.51 -9.58 2.23
CA PHE A 121 9.26 -9.05 1.73
C PHE A 121 8.20 -10.15 1.64
N HIS A 122 7.52 -10.41 2.76
CA HIS A 122 6.48 -11.43 2.87
C HIS A 122 5.05 -10.86 2.96
N MET A 123 4.87 -9.56 2.75
CA MET A 123 3.57 -8.91 2.75
C MET A 123 3.27 -8.30 1.39
N GLN A 124 2.57 -9.04 0.54
CA GLN A 124 2.08 -8.51 -0.73
C GLN A 124 0.88 -7.59 -0.46
N PRO A 125 0.92 -6.32 -0.87
CA PRO A 125 -0.19 -5.38 -0.70
C PRO A 125 -1.52 -5.88 -1.22
N GLU A 126 -1.54 -6.60 -2.35
CA GLU A 126 -2.73 -7.19 -2.95
C GLU A 126 -3.44 -8.15 -1.99
N ASN A 127 -2.72 -8.98 -1.24
CA ASN A 127 -3.33 -9.89 -0.26
C ASN A 127 -4.03 -9.10 0.87
N VAL A 128 -3.47 -7.96 1.27
CA VAL A 128 -4.09 -7.09 2.29
C VAL A 128 -5.36 -6.46 1.73
N THR A 129 -5.31 -5.92 0.52
CA THR A 129 -6.45 -5.22 -0.10
C THR A 129 -7.58 -6.18 -0.48
N PHE A 130 -7.27 -7.41 -0.90
CA PHE A 130 -8.28 -8.46 -1.08
C PHE A 130 -9.01 -8.81 0.21
N SER A 131 -8.30 -8.86 1.34
CA SER A 131 -8.91 -9.16 2.65
C SER A 131 -9.97 -8.17 3.09
N ILE A 132 -9.94 -6.93 2.56
CA ILE A 132 -10.91 -5.88 2.84
C ILE A 132 -11.85 -5.59 1.65
N GLY A 133 -11.90 -6.49 0.65
CA GLY A 133 -12.75 -6.36 -0.55
C GLY A 133 -12.29 -5.31 -1.57
N MET A 134 -11.06 -4.81 -1.47
CA MET A 134 -10.49 -3.76 -2.34
C MET A 134 -9.34 -4.25 -3.21
N GLY A 135 -9.19 -5.56 -3.42
CA GLY A 135 -8.07 -6.18 -4.14
C GLY A 135 -7.83 -5.69 -5.56
N ASN A 136 -8.87 -5.19 -6.23
CA ASN A 136 -8.79 -4.65 -7.59
C ASN A 136 -8.35 -3.17 -7.66
N TRP A 137 -8.07 -2.54 -6.52
CA TRP A 137 -7.70 -1.12 -6.46
C TRP A 137 -6.17 -0.96 -6.56
N THR A 138 -5.67 -0.91 -7.78
CA THR A 138 -4.22 -0.83 -8.08
C THR A 138 -3.52 0.33 -7.38
N PHE A 139 -4.17 1.51 -7.30
CA PHE A 139 -3.61 2.68 -6.63
C PHE A 139 -3.40 2.46 -5.12
N LEU A 140 -4.24 1.62 -4.47
CA LEU A 140 -4.09 1.29 -3.05
C LEU A 140 -2.89 0.36 -2.86
N ASN A 141 -2.71 -0.61 -3.74
CA ASN A 141 -1.56 -1.50 -3.73
C ASN A 141 -0.27 -0.69 -3.94
N ASP A 142 -0.23 0.19 -4.93
CA ASP A 142 0.89 1.10 -5.19
C ASP A 142 1.24 2.00 -3.98
N PHE A 143 0.20 2.47 -3.28
CA PHE A 143 0.41 3.24 -2.05
C PHE A 143 1.06 2.39 -0.96
N LEU A 144 0.57 1.18 -0.75
CA LEU A 144 1.09 0.29 0.27
C LEU A 144 2.54 -0.11 -0.04
N TYR A 145 2.90 -0.37 -1.30
CA TYR A 145 4.30 -0.55 -1.70
C TYR A 145 5.15 0.67 -1.34
N GLY A 146 4.71 1.87 -1.73
CA GLY A 146 5.40 3.12 -1.41
C GLY A 146 5.46 3.43 0.08
N TRP A 147 4.42 3.11 0.85
CA TRP A 147 4.39 3.25 2.31
C TRP A 147 5.38 2.29 2.97
N CYS A 148 5.36 0.99 2.60
CA CYS A 148 6.29 0.00 3.11
C CYS A 148 7.74 0.40 2.84
N TYR A 149 8.04 0.89 1.64
CA TYR A 149 9.38 1.38 1.30
C TYR A 149 9.79 2.52 2.23
N ARG A 150 9.01 3.61 2.31
CA ARG A 150 9.37 4.81 3.08
C ARG A 150 9.51 4.52 4.58
N GLU A 151 8.60 3.70 5.11
CA GLU A 151 8.53 3.46 6.54
C GLU A 151 9.50 2.39 7.03
N PHE A 152 9.96 1.51 6.13
CA PHE A 152 10.76 0.36 6.55
C PHE A 152 11.85 -0.04 5.56
N TYR A 153 11.52 -0.45 4.33
CA TYR A 153 12.46 -1.12 3.44
C TYR A 153 13.59 -0.23 2.88
N ASN A 154 13.43 1.08 2.86
CA ASN A 154 14.46 2.04 2.42
C ASN A 154 15.73 2.04 3.30
N ARG A 155 15.68 1.36 4.44
CA ARG A 155 16.78 1.28 5.42
C ARG A 155 17.72 0.10 5.16
N PHE A 156 17.30 -0.86 4.35
CA PHE A 156 18.05 -2.10 4.12
C PHE A 156 18.83 -2.06 2.81
N THR A 157 20.05 -2.63 2.85
CA THR A 157 20.85 -2.86 1.65
C THR A 157 20.39 -4.10 0.91
N HIS A 158 19.89 -5.12 1.63
CA HIS A 158 19.43 -6.40 1.09
C HIS A 158 18.00 -6.69 1.50
N ILE A 159 17.19 -7.14 0.52
CA ILE A 159 15.82 -7.58 0.74
C ILE A 159 15.65 -8.98 0.17
N HIS A 160 15.29 -9.94 1.01
CA HIS A 160 14.86 -11.28 0.63
C HIS A 160 13.49 -11.21 -0.03
N CYS A 161 13.43 -11.60 -1.30
CA CYS A 161 12.21 -11.71 -2.11
C CYS A 161 11.89 -13.18 -2.34
N PRO A 162 10.71 -13.69 -1.94
CA PRO A 162 10.41 -15.13 -2.07
C PRO A 162 10.24 -15.59 -3.52
N SER A 163 10.05 -14.68 -4.47
CA SER A 163 9.93 -15.02 -5.88
C SER A 163 10.48 -13.89 -6.77
N ARG A 164 10.78 -14.22 -8.02
CA ARG A 164 11.18 -13.23 -9.03
C ARG A 164 10.05 -12.22 -9.26
N PHE A 165 8.81 -12.67 -9.26
CA PHE A 165 7.64 -11.80 -9.33
C PHE A 165 7.66 -10.69 -8.27
N ILE A 166 7.95 -11.04 -7.00
CA ILE A 166 8.04 -10.03 -5.92
C ILE A 166 9.22 -9.08 -6.15
N ALA A 167 10.39 -9.58 -6.58
CA ALA A 167 11.51 -8.72 -6.90
C ALA A 167 11.13 -7.71 -8.00
N ASP A 168 10.49 -8.15 -9.07
CA ASP A 168 10.03 -7.30 -10.17
C ASP A 168 9.01 -6.25 -9.70
N GLN A 169 8.08 -6.63 -8.79
CA GLN A 169 7.17 -5.66 -8.17
C GLN A 169 7.92 -4.61 -7.35
N LEU A 170 8.94 -4.99 -6.58
CA LEU A 170 9.73 -4.05 -5.80
C LEU A 170 10.57 -3.13 -6.70
N GLU A 171 11.19 -3.65 -7.75
CA GLU A 171 11.89 -2.86 -8.77
C GLU A 171 10.97 -1.83 -9.43
N LYS A 172 9.77 -2.27 -9.85
CA LYS A 172 8.72 -1.42 -10.43
C LYS A 172 8.32 -0.28 -9.48
N HIS A 173 8.29 -0.52 -8.18
CA HIS A 173 7.96 0.47 -7.17
C HIS A 173 9.18 1.24 -6.64
N GLY A 174 10.36 1.11 -7.29
CA GLY A 174 11.54 1.93 -7.04
C GLY A 174 12.31 1.57 -5.77
N TYR A 175 12.21 0.34 -5.29
CA TYR A 175 13.07 -0.17 -4.23
C TYR A 175 14.51 -0.24 -4.73
N ASP A 176 15.44 0.31 -3.98
CA ASP A 176 16.85 0.48 -4.36
C ASP A 176 17.80 -0.41 -3.56
N ALA A 177 17.27 -1.43 -2.89
CA ALA A 177 18.06 -2.47 -2.24
C ALA A 177 18.49 -3.54 -3.24
N LYS A 178 19.50 -4.34 -2.87
CA LYS A 178 19.81 -5.60 -3.54
C LYS A 178 18.70 -6.59 -3.27
N LEU A 179 17.92 -6.91 -4.31
CA LEU A 179 16.78 -7.82 -4.22
C LEU A 179 17.30 -9.25 -4.40
N CYS A 180 17.31 -10.02 -3.31
CA CYS A 180 17.77 -11.39 -3.28
C CYS A 180 16.57 -12.32 -3.45
N VAL A 181 16.44 -12.92 -4.65
CA VAL A 181 15.36 -13.88 -4.93
C VAL A 181 15.74 -15.22 -4.31
N ILE A 182 15.07 -15.56 -3.22
CA ILE A 182 15.28 -16.77 -2.43
C ILE A 182 13.91 -17.37 -2.13
N SER A 183 13.62 -18.54 -2.66
CA SER A 183 12.36 -19.24 -2.43
C SER A 183 12.14 -19.57 -0.94
N ASN A 184 10.87 -19.61 -0.52
CA ASN A 184 10.48 -20.10 0.80
C ASN A 184 10.85 -21.58 1.02
N GLY A 185 11.07 -22.30 -0.07
CA GLY A 185 11.49 -23.68 -0.07
C GLY A 185 10.40 -24.69 0.25
N VAL A 186 10.60 -25.90 -0.23
CA VAL A 186 9.76 -27.06 0.07
C VAL A 186 10.47 -27.94 1.09
N ASP A 187 9.73 -28.38 2.10
CA ASP A 187 10.23 -29.31 3.11
C ASP A 187 10.56 -30.68 2.49
N ASP A 188 11.63 -31.31 2.96
CA ASP A 188 12.14 -32.59 2.44
C ASP A 188 11.13 -33.77 2.59
N ALA A 189 10.09 -33.60 3.41
CA ALA A 189 9.00 -34.57 3.56
C ALA A 189 8.10 -34.67 2.32
N PHE A 190 7.99 -33.57 1.52
CA PHE A 190 7.16 -33.55 0.31
C PHE A 190 7.90 -34.16 -0.87
N VAL A 191 7.76 -35.46 -1.02
CA VAL A 191 8.32 -36.28 -2.11
C VAL A 191 7.29 -37.22 -2.64
N PRO A 192 7.43 -37.77 -3.85
CA PRO A 192 6.58 -38.85 -4.34
C PRO A 192 6.70 -40.08 -3.44
N ARG A 193 5.55 -40.63 -3.01
CA ARG A 193 5.45 -41.81 -2.13
C ARG A 193 4.47 -42.81 -2.73
N PRO A 194 4.91 -43.64 -3.67
CA PRO A 194 4.05 -44.58 -4.37
C PRO A 194 3.46 -45.69 -3.42
N GLU A 195 4.04 -45.85 -2.25
CA GLU A 195 3.55 -46.79 -1.22
C GLU A 195 2.26 -46.30 -0.52
N ILE A 196 1.90 -45.02 -0.64
CA ILE A 196 0.69 -44.52 0.01
C ILE A 196 -0.54 -44.96 -0.77
N SER A 197 -1.37 -45.76 -0.11
CA SER A 197 -2.64 -46.23 -0.67
C SER A 197 -3.70 -45.13 -0.66
N ARG A 198 -4.48 -45.06 -1.73
CA ARG A 198 -5.64 -44.16 -1.83
C ARG A 198 -6.74 -44.59 -0.87
N PRO A 199 -7.46 -43.67 -0.19
CA PRO A 199 -8.64 -43.99 0.60
C PRO A 199 -9.68 -44.77 -0.22
N PRO A 200 -10.29 -45.88 0.34
CA PRO A 200 -11.25 -46.67 -0.42
C PRO A 200 -12.45 -45.92 -0.98
N GLU A 201 -12.89 -44.85 -0.27
CA GLU A 201 -14.00 -44.00 -0.71
C GLU A 201 -13.68 -43.15 -1.95
N TRP A 202 -12.42 -43.07 -2.37
CA TRP A 202 -11.97 -42.40 -3.58
C TRP A 202 -11.65 -43.38 -4.74
N GLU A 203 -11.84 -44.64 -4.52
CA GLU A 203 -11.62 -45.65 -5.58
C GLU A 203 -12.52 -45.37 -6.79
N GLY A 204 -11.97 -45.37 -8.00
CA GLY A 204 -12.67 -45.06 -9.25
C GLY A 204 -12.99 -43.58 -9.47
N LYS A 205 -12.66 -42.67 -8.52
CA LYS A 205 -12.85 -41.25 -8.67
C LYS A 205 -11.55 -40.55 -9.10
N PHE A 206 -11.71 -39.39 -9.72
CA PHE A 206 -10.62 -38.47 -10.03
C PHE A 206 -10.55 -37.39 -8.96
N VAL A 207 -9.50 -37.44 -8.12
CA VAL A 207 -9.40 -36.61 -6.92
C VAL A 207 -8.62 -35.33 -7.23
N VAL A 208 -9.28 -34.19 -7.04
CA VAL A 208 -8.74 -32.85 -7.26
C VAL A 208 -8.52 -32.15 -5.92
N LEU A 209 -7.28 -31.79 -5.65
CA LEU A 209 -6.86 -31.16 -4.41
C LEU A 209 -6.61 -29.65 -4.60
N MET A 210 -7.06 -28.86 -3.63
CA MET A 210 -6.56 -27.52 -3.39
C MET A 210 -6.22 -27.34 -1.91
N VAL A 211 -5.02 -26.82 -1.63
CA VAL A 211 -4.56 -26.53 -0.27
C VAL A 211 -4.48 -25.03 -0.08
N GLY A 212 -5.14 -24.51 0.97
CA GLY A 212 -5.10 -23.10 1.29
C GLY A 212 -6.28 -22.65 2.14
N ARG A 213 -6.20 -21.41 2.63
CA ARG A 213 -7.28 -20.81 3.39
C ARG A 213 -8.56 -20.69 2.54
N LEU A 214 -9.71 -21.00 3.14
CA LEU A 214 -11.01 -20.86 2.46
C LEU A 214 -11.45 -19.39 2.47
N SER A 215 -11.03 -18.64 1.46
CA SER A 215 -11.16 -17.19 1.38
C SER A 215 -11.28 -16.69 -0.07
N GLY A 216 -11.74 -15.45 -0.27
CA GLY A 216 -12.08 -14.93 -1.58
C GLY A 216 -10.92 -14.89 -2.58
N GLU A 217 -9.72 -14.58 -2.12
CA GLU A 217 -8.51 -14.49 -2.96
C GLU A 217 -8.01 -15.86 -3.43
N LYS A 218 -8.43 -16.95 -2.74
CA LYS A 218 -8.02 -18.31 -3.09
C LYS A 218 -8.91 -18.98 -4.14
N ARG A 219 -10.09 -18.41 -4.41
CA ARG A 219 -10.98 -18.75 -5.52
C ARG A 219 -11.40 -20.23 -5.58
N GLN A 220 -11.71 -20.85 -4.43
CA GLN A 220 -12.30 -22.20 -4.40
C GLN A 220 -13.67 -22.25 -5.13
N ASP A 221 -14.38 -21.12 -5.21
CA ASP A 221 -15.58 -20.93 -6.02
C ASP A 221 -15.38 -21.37 -7.48
N LEU A 222 -14.26 -20.99 -8.10
CA LEU A 222 -13.95 -21.37 -9.49
C LEU A 222 -13.77 -22.88 -9.65
N ILE A 223 -13.15 -23.53 -8.67
CA ILE A 223 -12.93 -24.99 -8.71
C ILE A 223 -14.27 -25.73 -8.64
N ILE A 224 -15.16 -25.29 -7.74
CA ILE A 224 -16.51 -25.85 -7.61
C ILE A 224 -17.29 -25.68 -8.92
N GLU A 225 -17.28 -24.48 -9.50
CA GLU A 225 -17.98 -24.22 -10.76
C GLU A 225 -17.35 -24.97 -11.95
N ALA A 226 -16.02 -25.13 -11.99
CA ALA A 226 -15.35 -25.92 -13.00
C ALA A 226 -15.72 -27.40 -12.92
N ALA A 227 -15.78 -27.96 -11.69
CA ALA A 227 -16.21 -29.34 -11.49
C ALA A 227 -17.65 -29.58 -11.96
N LYS A 228 -18.58 -28.64 -11.76
CA LYS A 228 -19.96 -28.72 -12.29
C LYS A 228 -20.01 -28.69 -13.82
N ARG A 229 -19.10 -27.95 -14.47
CA ARG A 229 -19.03 -27.79 -15.93
C ARG A 229 -18.27 -28.89 -16.61
N SER A 230 -17.44 -29.64 -15.90
CA SER A 230 -16.64 -30.74 -16.44
C SER A 230 -17.53 -31.84 -17.03
N ARG A 231 -17.13 -32.39 -18.17
CA ARG A 231 -17.76 -33.59 -18.77
C ARG A 231 -17.57 -34.83 -17.90
N PHE A 232 -16.62 -34.80 -16.95
CA PHE A 232 -16.35 -35.89 -16.00
C PHE A 232 -16.88 -35.57 -14.58
N ARG A 233 -17.82 -34.64 -14.43
CA ARG A 233 -18.38 -34.21 -13.14
C ARG A 233 -18.82 -35.34 -12.22
N GLU A 234 -19.29 -36.47 -12.78
CA GLU A 234 -19.72 -37.66 -12.03
C GLU A 234 -18.54 -38.41 -11.37
N LYS A 235 -17.31 -38.24 -11.88
CA LYS A 235 -16.10 -38.90 -11.35
C LYS A 235 -15.25 -37.99 -10.46
N ILE A 236 -15.42 -36.65 -10.56
CA ILE A 236 -14.58 -35.72 -9.83
C ILE A 236 -14.93 -35.75 -8.34
N GLN A 237 -13.90 -35.89 -7.52
CA GLN A 237 -13.94 -35.70 -6.08
C GLN A 237 -13.09 -34.51 -5.73
N LEU A 238 -13.69 -33.44 -5.21
CA LEU A 238 -12.96 -32.25 -4.73
C LEU A 238 -12.51 -32.45 -3.27
N VAL A 239 -11.29 -32.03 -3.00
CA VAL A 239 -10.73 -31.98 -1.63
C VAL A 239 -10.15 -30.58 -1.38
N PHE A 240 -10.68 -29.91 -0.37
CA PHE A 240 -10.21 -28.62 0.08
C PHE A 240 -9.52 -28.74 1.43
N ALA A 241 -8.19 -28.65 1.42
CA ALA A 241 -7.36 -28.74 2.61
C ALA A 241 -7.10 -27.34 3.19
N GLY A 242 -7.89 -26.97 4.19
CA GLY A 242 -7.76 -25.68 4.86
C GLY A 242 -9.01 -25.28 5.63
N LYS A 243 -8.93 -24.17 6.34
CA LYS A 243 -10.03 -23.51 7.05
C LYS A 243 -10.14 -22.06 6.62
N GLY A 244 -11.33 -21.46 6.73
CA GLY A 244 -11.48 -20.05 6.44
C GLY A 244 -12.91 -19.55 6.48
N PRO A 245 -13.11 -18.22 6.38
CA PRO A 245 -14.40 -17.59 6.56
C PRO A 245 -15.44 -17.97 5.50
N LYS A 246 -15.01 -18.45 4.33
CA LYS A 246 -15.91 -18.80 3.23
C LYS A 246 -16.31 -20.28 3.19
N GLU A 247 -15.94 -21.10 4.17
CA GLU A 247 -16.24 -22.52 4.17
C GLU A 247 -17.73 -22.82 4.01
N GLN A 248 -18.60 -22.15 4.77
CA GLN A 248 -20.04 -22.35 4.68
C GLN A 248 -20.63 -21.93 3.31
N GLU A 249 -20.06 -20.89 2.70
CA GLU A 249 -20.42 -20.45 1.36
C GLU A 249 -20.05 -21.53 0.33
N TYR A 250 -18.84 -22.06 0.40
CA TYR A 250 -18.35 -23.07 -0.52
C TYR A 250 -19.08 -24.42 -0.35
N ARG A 251 -19.45 -24.79 0.87
CA ARG A 251 -20.31 -25.97 1.10
C ARG A 251 -21.67 -25.83 0.42
N ARG A 252 -22.32 -24.65 0.51
CA ARG A 252 -23.57 -24.36 -0.20
C ARG A 252 -23.40 -24.35 -1.71
N MET A 253 -22.34 -23.72 -2.21
CA MET A 253 -22.03 -23.74 -3.64
C MET A 253 -21.81 -25.13 -4.20
N SER A 254 -21.35 -26.05 -3.38
CA SER A 254 -21.07 -27.43 -3.75
C SER A 254 -22.33 -28.31 -3.82
N GLU A 255 -23.49 -27.80 -3.41
CA GLU A 255 -24.77 -28.52 -3.55
C GLU A 255 -25.02 -28.87 -5.02
N GLY A 256 -25.43 -30.12 -5.28
CA GLY A 256 -25.65 -30.64 -6.62
C GLY A 256 -24.41 -31.20 -7.32
N LEU A 257 -23.23 -31.23 -6.70
CA LEU A 257 -22.11 -32.04 -7.18
C LEU A 257 -22.39 -33.52 -6.93
N ALA A 258 -22.03 -34.37 -7.88
CA ALA A 258 -22.22 -35.84 -7.77
C ALA A 258 -21.44 -36.43 -6.55
N ASN A 259 -20.25 -35.90 -6.32
CA ASN A 259 -19.45 -36.27 -5.14
C ASN A 259 -19.32 -35.02 -4.25
N PRO A 260 -19.86 -35.03 -3.01
CA PRO A 260 -19.70 -33.95 -2.05
C PRO A 260 -18.23 -33.66 -1.75
N PRO A 261 -17.77 -32.43 -1.80
CA PRO A 261 -16.38 -32.09 -1.49
C PRO A 261 -15.99 -32.40 -0.06
N VAL A 262 -14.77 -32.86 0.11
CA VAL A 262 -14.15 -33.04 1.42
C VAL A 262 -13.51 -31.73 1.86
N PHE A 263 -13.88 -31.21 3.02
CA PHE A 263 -13.26 -30.07 3.67
C PHE A 263 -12.55 -30.52 4.92
N GLY A 264 -11.25 -30.35 4.99
CA GLY A 264 -10.44 -30.81 6.12
C GLY A 264 -9.30 -29.87 6.45
N PHE A 265 -8.72 -30.08 7.62
CA PHE A 265 -7.50 -29.43 8.06
C PHE A 265 -6.51 -30.52 8.51
N TYR A 266 -5.34 -30.52 7.92
CA TYR A 266 -4.40 -31.62 7.95
C TYR A 266 -3.08 -31.19 8.61
N SER A 267 -2.44 -32.09 9.35
CA SER A 267 -1.04 -31.96 9.75
C SER A 267 -0.12 -32.06 8.53
N GLN A 268 1.16 -31.79 8.69
CA GLN A 268 2.11 -31.89 7.58
C GLN A 268 2.20 -33.33 7.05
N GLU A 269 2.23 -34.32 7.94
CA GLU A 269 2.28 -35.74 7.57
C GLU A 269 1.03 -36.18 6.80
N GLU A 270 -0.16 -35.81 7.31
CA GLU A 270 -1.43 -36.08 6.63
C GLU A 270 -1.50 -35.34 5.27
N LEU A 271 -0.93 -34.13 5.17
CA LEU A 271 -0.92 -33.37 3.92
C LEU A 271 -0.02 -34.04 2.88
N VAL A 272 1.14 -34.57 3.27
CA VAL A 272 2.01 -35.34 2.38
C VAL A 272 1.27 -36.60 1.90
N ALA A 273 0.58 -37.33 2.78
CA ALA A 273 -0.22 -38.50 2.41
C ALA A 273 -1.36 -38.13 1.45
N LEU A 274 -2.05 -37.00 1.74
CA LEU A 274 -3.13 -36.48 0.91
C LEU A 274 -2.65 -36.11 -0.50
N MET A 275 -1.54 -35.40 -0.62
CA MET A 275 -0.96 -35.02 -1.90
C MET A 275 -0.58 -36.26 -2.74
N ASN A 276 -0.05 -37.29 -2.10
CA ASN A 276 0.31 -38.54 -2.78
C ASN A 276 -0.91 -39.43 -3.11
N SER A 277 -2.11 -39.11 -2.59
CA SER A 277 -3.35 -39.84 -2.86
C SER A 277 -4.24 -39.20 -3.92
N CYS A 278 -3.93 -37.98 -4.34
CA CYS A 278 -4.73 -37.19 -5.29
C CYS A 278 -4.22 -37.36 -6.73
N ASP A 279 -5.06 -36.95 -7.72
CA ASP A 279 -4.74 -37.03 -9.15
C ASP A 279 -4.28 -35.71 -9.74
N LEU A 280 -4.78 -34.58 -9.22
CA LEU A 280 -4.52 -33.25 -9.77
C LEU A 280 -4.50 -32.23 -8.62
N TYR A 281 -3.62 -31.25 -8.73
CA TYR A 281 -3.62 -30.10 -7.86
C TYR A 281 -4.14 -28.86 -8.59
N ILE A 282 -5.01 -28.05 -7.97
CA ILE A 282 -5.45 -26.79 -8.55
C ILE A 282 -5.02 -25.64 -7.68
N HIS A 283 -4.42 -24.62 -8.31
CA HIS A 283 -4.04 -23.38 -7.65
C HIS A 283 -4.76 -22.20 -8.30
N ALA A 284 -5.98 -21.91 -7.82
CA ALA A 284 -6.85 -20.91 -8.42
C ALA A 284 -6.67 -19.47 -7.89
N SER A 285 -5.70 -19.25 -7.01
CA SER A 285 -5.50 -17.99 -6.30
C SER A 285 -5.29 -16.78 -7.21
N ASP A 286 -5.97 -15.68 -6.91
CA ASP A 286 -5.82 -14.40 -7.63
C ASP A 286 -4.53 -13.67 -7.25
N ALA A 287 -4.01 -13.86 -6.03
CA ALA A 287 -2.79 -13.20 -5.56
C ALA A 287 -1.96 -14.16 -4.68
N GLU A 288 -0.68 -14.28 -5.01
CA GLU A 288 0.29 -15.11 -4.28
C GLU A 288 1.70 -14.52 -4.36
N ILE A 289 2.38 -14.57 -3.24
CA ILE A 289 3.80 -14.20 -3.15
C ILE A 289 4.69 -15.23 -3.82
N GLU A 290 4.34 -16.51 -3.66
CA GLU A 290 5.07 -17.65 -4.24
C GLU A 290 4.17 -18.88 -4.44
N GLY A 291 3.28 -19.21 -3.48
CA GLY A 291 2.38 -20.36 -3.55
C GLY A 291 2.99 -21.65 -3.00
N ILE A 292 3.40 -21.63 -1.72
CA ILE A 292 4.06 -22.77 -1.05
C ILE A 292 3.31 -24.09 -1.24
N SER A 293 1.98 -24.10 -1.11
CA SER A 293 1.19 -25.32 -1.29
C SER A 293 1.21 -25.88 -2.71
N CYS A 294 1.40 -25.01 -3.72
CA CYS A 294 1.62 -25.47 -5.10
C CYS A 294 2.99 -26.14 -5.24
N MET A 295 4.02 -25.54 -4.65
CA MET A 295 5.37 -26.10 -4.64
C MET A 295 5.43 -27.45 -3.92
N GLU A 296 4.70 -27.60 -2.80
CA GLU A 296 4.58 -28.87 -2.06
C GLU A 296 3.87 -29.94 -2.90
N ALA A 297 2.80 -29.59 -3.61
CA ALA A 297 2.07 -30.50 -4.48
C ALA A 297 2.93 -30.98 -5.66
N LEU A 298 3.60 -30.06 -6.36
CA LEU A 298 4.47 -30.44 -7.46
C LEU A 298 5.67 -31.27 -7.01
N ALA A 299 6.21 -31.01 -5.82
CA ALA A 299 7.30 -31.80 -5.24
C ALA A 299 6.87 -33.23 -4.87
N CYS A 300 5.58 -33.45 -4.61
CA CYS A 300 4.99 -34.78 -4.48
C CYS A 300 4.68 -35.44 -5.85
N GLY A 301 4.98 -34.80 -6.96
CA GLY A 301 4.68 -35.30 -8.31
C GLY A 301 3.24 -35.10 -8.75
N LEU A 302 2.48 -34.27 -8.06
CA LEU A 302 1.11 -33.94 -8.42
C LEU A 302 1.09 -32.81 -9.45
N VAL A 303 0.50 -33.05 -10.64
CA VAL A 303 0.44 -32.07 -11.71
C VAL A 303 -0.40 -30.87 -11.25
N PRO A 304 0.13 -29.63 -11.28
CA PRO A 304 -0.65 -28.44 -10.93
C PRO A 304 -1.39 -27.90 -12.16
N VAL A 305 -2.60 -27.37 -11.92
CA VAL A 305 -3.33 -26.47 -12.83
C VAL A 305 -3.47 -25.13 -12.13
N ILE A 306 -2.84 -24.10 -12.69
CA ILE A 306 -2.55 -22.83 -12.01
C ILE A 306 -3.27 -21.69 -12.75
N SER A 307 -3.79 -20.72 -12.00
CA SER A 307 -4.32 -19.46 -12.54
C SER A 307 -3.22 -18.61 -13.19
N ASP A 308 -3.45 -18.06 -14.39
CA ASP A 308 -2.54 -17.13 -15.08
C ASP A 308 -2.61 -15.69 -14.53
N SER A 309 -3.07 -15.51 -13.30
CA SER A 309 -3.23 -14.20 -12.69
C SER A 309 -1.93 -13.41 -12.67
N GLU A 310 -1.96 -12.17 -13.20
CA GLU A 310 -0.83 -11.23 -13.19
C GLU A 310 -0.40 -10.77 -11.77
N ARG A 311 -1.16 -11.11 -10.74
CA ARG A 311 -0.91 -10.77 -9.33
C ARG A 311 -0.39 -11.97 -8.52
N SER A 312 -0.17 -13.09 -9.17
CA SER A 312 0.27 -14.33 -8.55
C SER A 312 1.64 -14.76 -9.11
N ALA A 313 2.58 -15.06 -8.20
CA ALA A 313 3.86 -15.62 -8.59
C ALA A 313 3.78 -17.10 -8.98
N THR A 314 2.65 -17.77 -8.71
CA THR A 314 2.54 -19.24 -8.83
C THR A 314 2.59 -19.71 -10.28
N ASN A 315 2.17 -18.88 -11.24
CA ASN A 315 2.20 -19.21 -12.67
C ASN A 315 3.62 -19.53 -13.20
N GLN A 316 4.68 -19.05 -12.52
CA GLN A 316 6.07 -19.39 -12.84
C GLN A 316 6.38 -20.90 -12.74
N TYR A 317 5.56 -21.66 -12.02
CA TYR A 317 5.73 -23.13 -11.84
C TYR A 317 5.02 -23.95 -12.93
N ALA A 318 4.23 -23.36 -13.79
CA ALA A 318 3.65 -24.06 -14.91
C ALA A 318 4.73 -24.39 -15.95
N LEU A 319 4.92 -25.68 -16.25
CA LEU A 319 5.92 -26.11 -17.24
C LEU A 319 5.45 -25.81 -18.67
N ASP A 320 4.14 -25.77 -18.90
CA ASP A 320 3.54 -25.40 -20.18
C ASP A 320 2.08 -24.93 -20.01
N GLU A 321 1.45 -24.55 -21.13
CA GLU A 321 0.08 -24.00 -21.16
C GLU A 321 -0.99 -24.98 -20.69
N ARG A 322 -0.73 -26.28 -20.64
CA ARG A 322 -1.67 -27.31 -20.15
C ARG A 322 -1.88 -27.20 -18.65
N SER A 323 -0.91 -26.66 -17.95
CA SER A 323 -0.95 -26.37 -16.51
C SER A 323 -1.40 -24.95 -16.18
N LEU A 324 -1.82 -24.14 -17.18
CA LEU A 324 -2.36 -22.80 -16.97
C LEU A 324 -3.83 -22.70 -17.39
N PHE A 325 -4.64 -22.02 -16.60
CA PHE A 325 -6.01 -21.65 -16.96
C PHE A 325 -6.21 -20.13 -16.80
N LYS A 326 -7.16 -19.58 -17.56
CA LYS A 326 -7.45 -18.15 -17.54
C LYS A 326 -8.04 -17.71 -16.19
N ALA A 327 -7.41 -16.76 -15.55
CA ALA A 327 -7.81 -16.23 -14.25
C ALA A 327 -9.29 -15.80 -14.24
N GLY A 328 -10.04 -16.29 -13.26
CA GLY A 328 -11.46 -16.01 -13.13
C GLY A 328 -12.39 -16.81 -14.05
N ASP A 329 -11.87 -17.67 -14.90
CA ASP A 329 -12.67 -18.43 -15.88
C ASP A 329 -12.79 -19.92 -15.49
N ALA A 330 -13.97 -20.28 -14.92
CA ALA A 330 -14.28 -21.66 -14.55
C ALA A 330 -14.43 -22.58 -15.77
N GLY A 331 -14.76 -22.06 -16.96
CA GLY A 331 -14.82 -22.83 -18.20
C GLY A 331 -13.43 -23.28 -18.63
N SER A 332 -12.49 -22.34 -18.70
CA SER A 332 -11.07 -22.64 -18.97
C SER A 332 -10.49 -23.63 -17.98
N LEU A 333 -10.82 -23.49 -16.68
CA LEU A 333 -10.39 -24.47 -15.66
C LEU A 333 -11.00 -25.85 -15.88
N ALA A 334 -12.30 -25.92 -16.25
CA ALA A 334 -12.96 -27.20 -16.54
C ALA A 334 -12.31 -27.93 -17.73
N GLU A 335 -11.93 -27.19 -18.80
CA GLU A 335 -11.21 -27.75 -19.94
C GLU A 335 -9.87 -28.38 -19.53
N LYS A 336 -9.12 -27.71 -18.63
CA LYS A 336 -7.84 -28.24 -18.13
C LYS A 336 -8.04 -29.50 -17.26
N ILE A 337 -9.05 -29.49 -16.39
CA ILE A 337 -9.42 -30.70 -15.62
C ILE A 337 -9.76 -31.84 -16.56
N ASP A 338 -10.61 -31.59 -17.55
CA ASP A 338 -11.04 -32.59 -18.53
C ASP A 338 -9.86 -33.16 -19.33
N TYR A 339 -8.90 -32.31 -19.70
CA TYR A 339 -7.67 -32.72 -20.35
C TYR A 339 -6.90 -33.74 -19.48
N TRP A 340 -6.63 -33.42 -18.23
CA TRP A 340 -5.84 -34.27 -17.35
C TRP A 340 -6.56 -35.54 -16.91
N VAL A 341 -7.90 -35.53 -16.85
CA VAL A 341 -8.71 -36.76 -16.67
C VAL A 341 -8.56 -37.70 -17.86
N SER A 342 -8.51 -37.13 -19.09
CA SER A 342 -8.48 -37.90 -20.33
C SER A 342 -7.11 -38.44 -20.70
N ASN A 343 -6.04 -37.90 -20.11
CA ASN A 343 -4.66 -38.22 -20.48
C ASN A 343 -3.82 -38.72 -19.28
N PRO A 344 -4.14 -39.90 -18.70
CA PRO A 344 -3.51 -40.41 -17.49
C PRO A 344 -2.01 -40.70 -17.66
N GLU A 345 -1.57 -41.23 -18.80
CA GLU A 345 -0.15 -41.51 -19.07
C GLU A 345 0.66 -40.22 -19.11
N GLU A 346 0.13 -39.19 -19.78
CA GLU A 346 0.76 -37.87 -19.86
C GLU A 346 0.78 -37.19 -18.48
N ARG A 347 -0.27 -37.35 -17.68
CA ARG A 347 -0.30 -36.83 -16.30
C ARG A 347 0.77 -37.49 -15.44
N GLU A 348 0.98 -38.82 -15.54
CA GLU A 348 2.04 -39.53 -14.82
C GLU A 348 3.44 -39.01 -15.27
N ARG A 349 3.66 -38.88 -16.58
CA ARG A 349 4.91 -38.37 -17.13
C ARG A 349 5.20 -36.95 -16.61
N MET A 350 4.22 -36.04 -16.71
CA MET A 350 4.36 -34.67 -16.20
C MET A 350 4.54 -34.60 -14.69
N GLY A 351 3.93 -35.50 -13.94
CA GLY A 351 4.13 -35.60 -12.50
C GLY A 351 5.58 -35.86 -12.12
N LYS A 352 6.29 -36.73 -12.87
CA LYS A 352 7.72 -36.97 -12.66
C LYS A 352 8.57 -35.71 -12.97
N GLU A 353 8.23 -34.98 -14.03
CA GLU A 353 8.90 -33.72 -14.38
C GLU A 353 8.67 -32.65 -13.28
N TYR A 354 7.45 -32.52 -12.77
CA TYR A 354 7.13 -31.62 -11.67
C TYR A 354 7.85 -31.98 -10.37
N ALA A 355 7.96 -33.26 -10.04
CA ALA A 355 8.73 -33.71 -8.88
C ALA A 355 10.20 -33.30 -8.98
N HIS A 356 10.80 -33.37 -10.17
CA HIS A 356 12.17 -32.93 -10.43
C HIS A 356 12.32 -31.41 -10.24
N VAL A 357 11.33 -30.59 -10.66
CA VAL A 357 11.30 -29.14 -10.34
C VAL A 357 11.27 -28.93 -8.83
N GLY A 358 10.50 -29.73 -8.09
CA GLY A 358 10.45 -29.72 -6.63
C GLY A 358 11.81 -29.94 -5.96
N ASP A 359 12.67 -30.77 -6.53
CA ASP A 359 14.02 -31.00 -6.01
C ASP A 359 14.90 -29.73 -6.09
N GLY A 360 14.72 -28.91 -7.11
CA GLY A 360 15.44 -27.65 -7.28
C GLY A 360 15.09 -26.54 -6.27
N ILE A 361 13.96 -26.68 -5.57
CA ILE A 361 13.43 -25.70 -4.62
C ILE A 361 13.34 -26.23 -3.18
N ARG A 362 14.21 -27.18 -2.79
CA ARG A 362 14.30 -27.69 -1.42
C ARG A 362 14.71 -26.59 -0.44
N VAL A 363 14.13 -26.60 0.75
CA VAL A 363 14.41 -25.58 1.78
C VAL A 363 15.90 -25.51 2.15
N SER A 364 16.61 -26.63 2.12
CA SER A 364 18.04 -26.69 2.38
C SER A 364 18.89 -25.86 1.38
N ALA A 365 18.51 -25.88 0.09
CA ALA A 365 19.16 -25.07 -0.96
C ALA A 365 18.80 -23.57 -0.78
N CYS A 366 17.55 -23.27 -0.45
CA CYS A 366 17.09 -21.90 -0.21
C CYS A 366 17.80 -21.26 0.99
N VAL A 367 17.99 -22.01 2.06
CA VAL A 367 18.72 -21.54 3.24
C VAL A 367 20.21 -21.31 2.94
N ALA A 368 20.84 -22.10 2.08
CA ALA A 368 22.20 -21.84 1.63
C ALA A 368 22.32 -20.50 0.87
N GLN A 369 21.31 -20.14 0.07
CA GLN A 369 21.23 -18.83 -0.58
C GLN A 369 21.03 -17.70 0.45
N ALA A 370 20.20 -17.92 1.47
CA ALA A 370 20.01 -16.95 2.56
C ALA A 370 21.30 -16.72 3.36
N GLU A 371 22.09 -17.79 3.62
CA GLU A 371 23.41 -17.63 4.25
C GLU A 371 24.37 -16.78 3.39
N ALA A 372 24.34 -16.97 2.07
CA ALA A 372 25.14 -16.14 1.15
C ALA A 372 24.71 -14.68 1.22
N MET A 373 23.40 -14.41 1.22
CA MET A 373 22.86 -13.06 1.43
C MET A 373 23.27 -12.47 2.79
N TYR A 374 23.28 -13.25 3.86
CA TYR A 374 23.70 -12.77 5.19
C TYR A 374 25.18 -12.38 5.19
N ARG A 375 26.07 -13.20 4.61
CA ARG A 375 27.50 -12.88 4.51
C ARG A 375 27.75 -11.62 3.68
N ASP A 376 27.05 -11.47 2.57
CA ASP A 376 27.10 -10.31 1.70
C ASP A 376 26.63 -9.04 2.42
N ALA A 377 25.51 -9.12 3.15
CA ALA A 377 24.99 -8.00 3.93
C ALA A 377 25.91 -7.60 5.11
N ILE A 378 26.54 -8.56 5.77
CA ILE A 378 27.53 -8.32 6.83
C ILE A 378 28.76 -7.61 6.22
N GLN A 379 29.27 -8.08 5.09
CA GLN A 379 30.40 -7.48 4.40
C GLN A 379 30.09 -6.05 3.94
N GLU A 380 28.94 -5.86 3.30
CA GLU A 380 28.47 -4.52 2.88
C GLU A 380 28.37 -3.54 4.05
N TYR A 381 27.90 -4.03 5.22
CA TYR A 381 27.83 -3.23 6.43
C TYR A 381 29.24 -2.85 6.95
N HIS A 382 30.20 -3.76 6.92
CA HIS A 382 31.57 -3.47 7.35
C HIS A 382 32.30 -2.49 6.42
N ASP A 383 32.00 -2.56 5.12
CA ASP A 383 32.65 -1.71 4.11
C ASP A 383 32.03 -0.31 4.04
N HIS A 384 30.69 -0.19 4.20
CA HIS A 384 29.95 1.05 3.91
C HIS A 384 29.07 1.53 5.08
N GLY A 385 28.91 0.75 6.16
CA GLY A 385 28.00 1.04 7.25
C GLY A 385 26.53 0.84 6.89
N TYR A 386 25.63 1.42 7.66
CA TYR A 386 24.20 1.36 7.36
C TYR A 386 23.83 2.20 6.15
N LYS A 387 22.90 1.65 5.35
CA LYS A 387 22.24 2.42 4.31
C LYS A 387 21.54 3.63 4.91
N HIS A 388 21.84 4.83 4.39
CA HIS A 388 21.10 6.03 4.74
C HIS A 388 19.76 6.04 3.98
N PRO A 389 18.62 6.16 4.70
CA PRO A 389 17.32 6.26 4.06
C PRO A 389 17.29 7.39 3.04
N ARG A 390 16.84 7.12 1.83
CA ARG A 390 16.63 8.18 0.83
C ARG A 390 15.65 9.21 1.38
N GLN A 391 16.10 10.45 1.50
CA GLN A 391 15.24 11.59 1.76
C GLN A 391 14.73 12.10 0.42
N GLY A 392 13.46 11.87 0.13
CA GLY A 392 12.83 12.37 -1.10
C GLY A 392 11.81 11.40 -1.71
N PRO A 393 11.06 11.85 -2.72
CA PRO A 393 10.13 10.98 -3.42
C PRO A 393 10.89 9.88 -4.16
N ILE A 394 10.33 8.67 -4.11
CA ILE A 394 10.80 7.54 -4.92
C ILE A 394 10.71 7.98 -6.38
N LYS A 395 11.84 7.96 -7.12
CA LYS A 395 11.77 8.05 -8.58
C LYS A 395 11.13 6.76 -9.07
N ARG A 396 9.81 6.75 -9.23
CA ARG A 396 9.12 5.69 -9.96
C ARG A 396 9.80 5.56 -11.33
N ARG A 397 10.21 4.36 -11.74
CA ARG A 397 10.30 4.06 -13.17
C ARG A 397 8.86 4.16 -13.68
N LEU A 398 8.58 5.26 -14.38
CA LEU A 398 7.26 5.60 -14.86
C LEU A 398 6.69 4.43 -15.67
N HIS A 399 5.55 3.92 -15.25
CA HIS A 399 4.74 3.03 -16.08
C HIS A 399 4.40 3.77 -17.38
N PRO A 400 4.30 3.09 -18.56
CA PRO A 400 3.94 3.73 -19.83
C PRO A 400 2.66 4.57 -19.80
N ASN A 401 1.77 4.36 -18.81
CA ASN A 401 0.55 5.15 -18.60
C ASN A 401 0.76 6.50 -17.87
N THR A 402 1.95 6.81 -17.33
CA THR A 402 2.29 8.13 -16.80
C THR A 402 2.88 9.07 -17.85
N GLU A 403 3.26 8.55 -19.03
CA GLU A 403 3.64 9.38 -20.19
C GLU A 403 2.51 10.31 -20.67
N LYS A 404 1.25 10.03 -20.32
CA LYS A 404 0.11 10.91 -20.65
C LYS A 404 0.10 12.26 -19.93
N ILE A 405 0.91 12.45 -18.89
CA ILE A 405 0.99 13.76 -18.19
C ILE A 405 2.09 14.64 -18.79
N GLU A 406 3.04 14.07 -19.52
CA GLU A 406 4.12 14.79 -20.21
C GLU A 406 3.79 15.13 -21.67
N SER A 407 2.63 14.69 -22.18
CA SER A 407 2.21 15.04 -23.53
C SER A 407 1.70 16.49 -23.61
N ALA A 408 1.95 17.17 -24.71
CA ALA A 408 1.46 18.51 -25.04
C ALA A 408 -0.08 18.67 -25.00
N GLU A 409 -0.81 17.60 -24.68
CA GLU A 409 -2.28 17.52 -24.64
C GLU A 409 -2.87 17.49 -23.22
N PHE A 410 -2.06 17.64 -22.14
CA PHE A 410 -2.62 17.61 -20.79
C PHE A 410 -3.53 18.81 -20.53
N SER A 411 -4.81 18.54 -20.23
CA SER A 411 -5.80 19.58 -19.92
C SER A 411 -5.79 19.90 -18.42
N TYR A 412 -5.21 21.02 -18.03
CA TYR A 412 -5.19 21.53 -16.65
C TYR A 412 -6.59 21.97 -16.21
N CYS A 413 -7.28 22.73 -17.06
CA CYS A 413 -8.61 23.27 -16.79
C CYS A 413 -9.54 22.95 -17.96
N PRO A 414 -10.18 21.75 -18.01
CA PRO A 414 -11.04 21.36 -19.12
C PRO A 414 -12.07 22.44 -19.48
N SER A 415 -12.12 22.80 -20.77
CA SER A 415 -12.95 23.93 -21.26
C SER A 415 -14.38 23.52 -21.59
N SER A 416 -14.62 22.26 -21.97
CA SER A 416 -15.94 21.78 -22.39
C SER A 416 -16.04 20.24 -22.29
N GLY A 417 -17.24 19.73 -22.45
CA GLY A 417 -17.56 18.31 -22.60
C GLY A 417 -18.24 17.68 -21.39
N PHE A 418 -18.87 16.52 -21.64
CA PHE A 418 -19.62 15.74 -20.64
C PHE A 418 -18.84 15.49 -19.35
N ARG A 419 -17.54 15.27 -19.45
CA ARG A 419 -16.67 15.05 -18.29
C ARG A 419 -16.61 16.26 -17.36
N ARG A 420 -16.55 17.48 -17.92
CA ARG A 420 -16.54 18.73 -17.12
C ARG A 420 -17.83 18.87 -16.33
N GLU A 421 -18.97 18.72 -17.00
CA GLU A 421 -20.31 18.88 -16.40
C GLU A 421 -20.55 17.77 -15.34
N LEU A 422 -20.19 16.52 -15.65
CA LEU A 422 -20.28 15.41 -14.69
C LEU A 422 -19.44 15.69 -13.44
N LEU A 423 -18.20 16.13 -13.59
CA LEU A 423 -17.31 16.47 -12.46
C LEU A 423 -17.87 17.65 -11.66
N ALA A 424 -18.43 18.67 -12.30
CA ALA A 424 -19.08 19.79 -11.64
C ALA A 424 -20.30 19.34 -10.84
N PHE A 425 -21.15 18.50 -11.43
CA PHE A 425 -22.31 17.91 -10.77
C PHE A 425 -21.92 17.08 -9.55
N LEU A 426 -20.99 16.13 -9.71
CA LEU A 426 -20.51 15.28 -8.61
C LEU A 426 -19.88 16.12 -7.49
N THR A 427 -19.05 17.10 -7.84
CA THR A 427 -18.42 17.99 -6.85
C THR A 427 -19.48 18.77 -6.05
N ASN A 428 -20.49 19.29 -6.73
CA ASN A 428 -21.56 20.04 -6.08
C ASN A 428 -22.47 19.14 -5.24
N LEU A 429 -22.68 17.89 -5.66
CA LEU A 429 -23.44 16.89 -4.88
C LEU A 429 -22.74 16.55 -3.55
N PHE A 430 -21.41 16.42 -3.57
CA PHE A 430 -20.63 16.07 -2.38
C PHE A 430 -20.24 17.26 -1.49
N THR A 431 -20.29 18.50 -1.98
CA THR A 431 -19.88 19.69 -1.20
C THR A 431 -20.72 19.89 0.10
N PRO A 432 -22.04 19.69 0.13
CA PRO A 432 -22.81 19.77 1.38
C PRO A 432 -22.39 18.73 2.42
N LEU A 433 -22.05 17.51 1.99
CA LEU A 433 -21.53 16.46 2.88
C LEU A 433 -20.17 16.85 3.46
N LEU A 434 -19.27 17.41 2.63
CA LEU A 434 -17.99 17.94 3.10
C LEU A 434 -18.17 19.07 4.11
N PHE A 435 -19.14 19.96 3.89
CA PHE A 435 -19.46 21.03 4.86
C PHE A 435 -19.89 20.44 6.20
N PHE A 436 -20.75 19.42 6.18
CA PHE A 436 -21.20 18.75 7.41
C PHE A 436 -20.00 18.09 8.14
N ILE A 437 -19.13 17.42 7.41
CA ILE A 437 -17.91 16.80 7.96
C ILE A 437 -16.98 17.86 8.55
N ASP A 438 -16.67 18.92 7.81
CA ASP A 438 -15.77 19.98 8.25
C ASP A 438 -16.34 20.75 9.44
N ALA A 439 -17.66 20.99 9.47
CA ALA A 439 -18.36 21.61 10.60
C ALA A 439 -18.31 20.74 11.85
N LEU A 440 -18.55 19.43 11.71
CA LEU A 440 -18.57 18.48 12.83
C LEU A 440 -17.16 18.27 13.42
N PHE A 441 -16.17 17.98 12.58
CA PHE A 441 -14.82 17.62 13.05
C PHE A 441 -13.93 18.81 13.33
N PHE A 442 -14.07 19.91 12.57
CA PHE A 442 -13.20 21.09 12.71
C PHE A 442 -13.93 22.30 13.27
N GLY A 443 -15.24 22.22 13.53
CA GLY A 443 -16.05 23.36 13.94
C GLY A 443 -16.02 24.47 12.88
N PHE A 444 -15.96 24.06 11.59
CA PHE A 444 -15.74 24.96 10.47
C PHE A 444 -16.96 25.86 10.19
N SER A 445 -16.68 27.12 9.89
CA SER A 445 -17.70 28.10 9.49
C SER A 445 -17.15 29.03 8.42
N VAL A 446 -18.04 29.53 7.55
CA VAL A 446 -17.70 30.50 6.47
C VAL A 446 -18.47 31.78 6.70
N GLU A 447 -17.76 32.91 6.58
CA GLU A 447 -18.30 34.27 6.65
C GLU A 447 -17.95 35.06 5.40
N GLY A 448 -18.74 36.05 5.05
CA GLY A 448 -18.44 36.98 3.95
C GLY A 448 -18.79 36.47 2.55
N ARG A 449 -19.62 35.43 2.39
CA ARG A 449 -20.04 34.91 1.07
C ARG A 449 -20.70 35.97 0.17
N ARG A 450 -21.32 37.01 0.73
CA ARG A 450 -21.87 38.14 -0.01
C ARG A 450 -20.84 38.83 -0.92
N HIS A 451 -19.55 38.79 -0.58
CA HIS A 451 -18.48 39.39 -1.38
C HIS A 451 -18.21 38.62 -2.70
N LEU A 452 -18.82 37.43 -2.86
CA LEU A 452 -18.78 36.68 -4.11
C LEU A 452 -19.97 36.98 -5.04
N GLU A 453 -20.99 37.66 -4.53
CA GLU A 453 -22.16 38.07 -5.34
C GLU A 453 -21.76 39.02 -6.45
N GLY A 454 -22.21 38.74 -7.68
CA GLY A 454 -21.86 39.54 -8.86
C GLY A 454 -20.44 39.36 -9.37
N VAL A 455 -19.57 38.58 -8.72
CA VAL A 455 -18.21 38.29 -9.22
C VAL A 455 -18.26 37.18 -10.25
N ASP A 456 -17.93 37.46 -11.49
CA ASP A 456 -17.90 36.52 -12.60
C ASP A 456 -16.47 36.01 -12.83
N GLY A 457 -16.06 35.02 -12.07
CA GLY A 457 -14.70 34.45 -12.08
C GLY A 457 -13.66 35.32 -11.38
N GLY A 458 -12.55 34.71 -11.00
CA GLY A 458 -11.46 35.40 -10.34
C GLY A 458 -10.42 34.45 -9.73
N VAL A 459 -9.42 35.05 -9.12
CA VAL A 459 -8.38 34.33 -8.41
C VAL A 459 -8.62 34.42 -6.91
N THR A 460 -8.80 33.30 -6.24
CA THR A 460 -8.95 33.25 -4.78
C THR A 460 -7.61 32.92 -4.14
N VAL A 461 -7.28 33.59 -3.04
CA VAL A 461 -6.03 33.37 -2.28
C VAL A 461 -6.33 33.16 -0.81
N MET A 462 -5.65 32.22 -0.16
CA MET A 462 -5.85 31.90 1.25
C MET A 462 -4.53 31.53 1.94
N ASN A 463 -4.40 31.81 3.23
CA ASN A 463 -3.32 31.28 4.06
C ASN A 463 -3.46 29.74 4.22
N HIS A 464 -2.33 29.03 4.22
CA HIS A 464 -2.30 27.57 4.18
C HIS A 464 -1.99 26.98 5.56
N VAL A 465 -3.04 26.66 6.33
CA VAL A 465 -2.92 26.33 7.76
C VAL A 465 -3.51 24.96 8.16
N HIS A 466 -4.24 24.30 7.26
CA HIS A 466 -4.84 23.01 7.55
C HIS A 466 -4.82 22.08 6.31
N PRO A 467 -4.60 20.76 6.47
CA PRO A 467 -4.59 19.82 5.33
C PRO A 467 -5.89 19.77 4.52
N MET A 468 -7.03 20.17 5.13
CA MET A 468 -8.35 20.21 4.49
C MET A 468 -8.72 21.60 3.96
N ASP A 469 -7.76 22.53 3.86
CA ASP A 469 -8.03 23.90 3.38
C ASP A 469 -8.68 23.92 1.99
N CYS A 470 -8.34 22.96 1.11
CA CYS A 470 -8.94 22.89 -0.23
C CYS A 470 -10.45 22.55 -0.18
N THR A 471 -10.90 21.69 0.74
CA THR A 471 -12.33 21.41 0.92
C THR A 471 -13.05 22.62 1.48
N MET A 472 -12.44 23.31 2.44
CA MET A 472 -12.96 24.52 3.06
C MET A 472 -13.08 25.67 2.06
N ALA A 473 -12.07 25.89 1.19
CA ALA A 473 -12.13 26.86 0.11
C ALA A 473 -13.18 26.48 -0.95
N LYS A 474 -13.37 25.18 -1.27
CA LYS A 474 -14.46 24.73 -2.15
C LYS A 474 -15.83 24.99 -1.54
N ILE A 475 -16.00 24.74 -0.26
CA ILE A 475 -17.25 25.04 0.46
C ILE A 475 -17.53 26.58 0.40
N ALA A 476 -16.50 27.39 0.57
CA ALA A 476 -16.64 28.86 0.52
C ALA A 476 -17.12 29.38 -0.85
N THR A 477 -16.64 28.77 -1.94
CA THR A 477 -16.96 29.16 -3.32
C THR A 477 -18.16 28.44 -3.93
N PHE A 478 -18.76 27.48 -3.20
CA PHE A 478 -19.95 26.74 -3.65
C PHE A 478 -21.14 27.67 -4.00
N PRO A 479 -21.88 27.42 -5.10
CA PRO A 479 -21.84 26.26 -6.01
C PRO A 479 -20.87 26.40 -7.20
N ARG A 480 -20.08 27.47 -7.25
CA ARG A 480 -19.21 27.81 -8.38
C ARG A 480 -18.07 26.83 -8.55
N ARG A 481 -17.64 26.64 -9.79
CA ARG A 481 -16.49 25.81 -10.08
C ARG A 481 -15.20 26.52 -9.63
N THR A 482 -14.36 25.75 -8.92
CA THR A 482 -13.08 26.24 -8.42
C THR A 482 -11.99 25.23 -8.75
N TYR A 483 -10.90 25.69 -9.33
CA TYR A 483 -9.68 24.92 -9.55
C TYR A 483 -8.67 25.23 -8.45
N PHE A 484 -7.98 24.22 -7.93
CA PHE A 484 -7.03 24.33 -6.82
C PHE A 484 -5.62 24.06 -7.32
N VAL A 485 -4.79 25.08 -7.38
CA VAL A 485 -3.37 24.95 -7.78
C VAL A 485 -2.63 24.23 -6.65
N SER A 486 -2.05 23.10 -6.97
CA SER A 486 -1.45 22.19 -6.00
C SER A 486 -0.17 21.56 -6.52
N LEU A 487 0.72 21.16 -5.61
CA LEU A 487 1.91 20.41 -5.99
C LEU A 487 1.51 19.08 -6.66
N ARG A 488 2.20 18.70 -7.72
CA ARG A 488 1.96 17.48 -8.51
C ARG A 488 1.85 16.24 -7.61
N ARG A 489 2.70 16.12 -6.60
CA ARG A 489 2.68 15.05 -5.61
C ARG A 489 1.34 14.87 -4.88
N ASN A 490 0.55 15.94 -4.70
CA ASN A 490 -0.75 15.86 -4.02
C ASN A 490 -1.82 15.20 -4.90
N LEU A 491 -1.69 15.30 -6.23
CA LEU A 491 -2.56 14.65 -7.20
C LEU A 491 -2.18 13.19 -7.44
N GLU A 492 -0.97 12.82 -7.04
CA GLU A 492 -0.43 11.47 -7.13
C GLU A 492 -0.63 10.68 -5.82
N LEU A 493 -1.16 11.35 -4.77
CA LEU A 493 -1.50 10.66 -3.52
C LEU A 493 -2.58 9.62 -3.77
N PRO A 494 -2.37 8.39 -3.32
CA PRO A 494 -3.39 7.35 -3.38
C PRO A 494 -4.58 7.76 -2.49
N PHE A 495 -5.78 7.32 -2.82
CA PHE A 495 -7.08 7.71 -2.24
C PHE A 495 -7.43 9.20 -2.33
N THR A 496 -6.48 10.10 -2.07
CA THR A 496 -6.75 11.53 -2.09
C THR A 496 -6.44 12.18 -3.43
N GLY A 497 -5.52 11.64 -4.23
CA GLY A 497 -5.14 12.23 -5.51
C GLY A 497 -6.28 12.28 -6.54
N TRP A 498 -7.09 11.22 -6.67
CA TRP A 498 -8.28 11.25 -7.52
C TRP A 498 -9.35 12.19 -6.98
N LEU A 499 -9.49 12.25 -5.65
CA LEU A 499 -10.41 13.15 -4.98
C LEU A 499 -9.98 14.60 -5.17
N VAL A 500 -8.67 14.91 -5.04
CA VAL A 500 -8.11 16.22 -5.36
C VAL A 500 -8.42 16.61 -6.81
N ARG A 501 -8.26 15.69 -7.77
CA ARG A 501 -8.63 15.94 -9.18
C ARG A 501 -10.14 16.11 -9.38
N LEU A 502 -10.97 15.30 -8.70
CA LEU A 502 -12.43 15.40 -8.73
C LEU A 502 -12.87 16.79 -8.26
N PHE A 503 -12.28 17.29 -7.18
CA PHE A 503 -12.55 18.61 -6.62
C PHE A 503 -11.84 19.76 -7.34
N GLY A 504 -11.24 19.51 -8.49
CA GLY A 504 -10.63 20.55 -9.34
C GLY A 504 -9.16 20.84 -9.06
N GLY A 505 -8.42 19.90 -8.45
CA GLY A 505 -6.98 20.02 -8.26
C GLY A 505 -6.22 20.07 -9.57
N VAL A 506 -5.33 21.07 -9.72
CA VAL A 506 -4.51 21.34 -10.90
C VAL A 506 -3.04 21.29 -10.49
N PRO A 507 -2.22 20.43 -11.13
CA PRO A 507 -0.81 20.30 -10.79
C PRO A 507 -0.01 21.52 -11.24
N ILE A 508 0.92 22.00 -10.42
CA ILE A 508 1.95 22.95 -10.83
C ILE A 508 2.93 22.24 -11.75
N PRO A 509 3.20 22.75 -12.97
CA PRO A 509 4.17 22.17 -13.89
C PRO A 509 5.60 22.22 -13.36
N GLU A 510 6.42 21.29 -13.81
CA GLU A 510 7.85 21.22 -13.47
C GLU A 510 8.76 21.65 -14.63
N SER A 511 8.20 21.78 -15.84
CA SER A 511 8.94 22.22 -17.03
C SER A 511 8.50 23.60 -17.54
N PRO A 512 9.38 24.41 -18.14
CA PRO A 512 9.03 25.73 -18.71
C PRO A 512 7.99 25.65 -19.84
N SER A 513 7.99 24.57 -20.63
CA SER A 513 7.03 24.38 -21.72
C SER A 513 5.61 24.12 -21.20
N GLU A 514 5.48 23.29 -20.19
CA GLU A 514 4.21 23.02 -19.53
C GLU A 514 3.69 24.24 -18.76
N MET A 515 4.58 25.07 -18.22
CA MET A 515 4.22 26.29 -17.50
C MET A 515 3.46 27.29 -18.39
N LYS A 516 3.84 27.44 -19.67
CA LYS A 516 3.11 28.31 -20.62
C LYS A 516 1.69 27.79 -20.88
N GLN A 517 1.52 26.48 -21.03
CA GLN A 517 0.22 25.87 -21.24
C GLN A 517 -0.66 25.96 -20.00
N PHE A 518 -0.11 25.65 -18.84
CA PHE A 518 -0.75 25.79 -17.54
C PHE A 518 -1.27 27.22 -17.34
N GLN A 519 -0.42 28.21 -17.53
CA GLN A 519 -0.78 29.60 -17.34
C GLN A 519 -1.90 30.02 -18.30
N ARG A 520 -1.82 29.67 -19.60
CA ARG A 520 -2.87 29.94 -20.56
C ARG A 520 -4.21 29.32 -20.14
N GLN A 521 -4.23 28.05 -19.75
CA GLN A 521 -5.47 27.38 -19.38
C GLN A 521 -6.07 27.90 -18.07
N ILE A 522 -5.25 28.33 -17.11
CA ILE A 522 -5.73 29.01 -15.89
C ILE A 522 -6.35 30.36 -16.23
N GLU A 523 -5.72 31.14 -17.09
CA GLU A 523 -6.25 32.43 -17.52
C GLU A 523 -7.58 32.27 -18.27
N GLU A 524 -7.66 31.28 -19.17
CA GLU A 524 -8.90 30.91 -19.87
C GLU A 524 -10.01 30.47 -18.90
N ALA A 525 -9.68 29.73 -17.84
CA ALA A 525 -10.64 29.33 -16.83
C ALA A 525 -11.19 30.54 -16.04
N VAL A 526 -10.33 31.44 -15.62
CA VAL A 526 -10.72 32.67 -14.91
C VAL A 526 -11.57 33.58 -15.79
N GLN A 527 -11.23 33.74 -17.09
CA GLN A 527 -12.02 34.52 -18.03
C GLN A 527 -13.39 33.92 -18.32
N ARG A 528 -13.53 32.59 -18.26
CA ARG A 528 -14.77 31.83 -18.41
C ARG A 528 -15.75 31.98 -17.26
N GLY A 529 -15.35 32.59 -16.13
CA GLY A 529 -16.13 32.74 -14.93
C GLY A 529 -15.85 31.65 -13.85
N ASP A 530 -14.84 30.80 -14.05
CA ASP A 530 -14.39 29.86 -13.04
C ASP A 530 -13.50 30.56 -12.00
N PHE A 531 -13.40 30.02 -10.79
CA PHE A 531 -12.43 30.45 -9.80
C PHE A 531 -11.16 29.60 -9.87
N VAL A 532 -10.01 30.23 -9.66
CA VAL A 532 -8.72 29.53 -9.49
C VAL A 532 -8.13 29.90 -8.14
N HIS A 533 -7.92 28.89 -7.31
CA HIS A 533 -7.46 29.05 -5.93
C HIS A 533 -5.96 28.81 -5.81
N PHE A 534 -5.28 29.73 -5.12
CA PHE A 534 -3.86 29.63 -4.80
C PHE A 534 -3.63 29.75 -3.30
N TYR A 535 -2.59 29.07 -2.83
CA TYR A 535 -2.00 29.32 -1.52
C TYR A 535 -0.72 30.13 -1.73
N PRO A 536 -0.80 31.47 -1.61
CA PRO A 536 0.33 32.34 -1.99
C PRO A 536 1.55 32.16 -1.09
N GLU A 537 1.41 31.54 0.07
CA GLU A 537 2.50 31.20 0.98
C GLU A 537 3.33 29.98 0.56
N GLY A 538 2.87 29.20 -0.43
CA GLY A 538 3.58 28.07 -1.03
C GLY A 538 3.76 26.83 -0.14
N GLN A 539 3.50 26.90 1.17
CA GLN A 539 3.69 25.80 2.11
C GLN A 539 2.57 25.75 3.15
N LEU A 540 2.20 24.53 3.55
CA LEU A 540 1.29 24.27 4.68
C LEU A 540 2.05 24.34 6.01
N VAL A 541 1.63 25.25 6.91
CA VAL A 541 2.09 25.27 8.31
C VAL A 541 0.86 25.23 9.21
N ARG A 542 0.72 24.08 9.91
CA ARG A 542 -0.50 23.80 10.67
C ARG A 542 -0.75 24.79 11.81
N TYR A 543 -1.95 25.38 11.82
CA TYR A 543 -2.41 26.32 12.85
C TYR A 543 -1.49 27.54 13.05
N HIS A 544 -0.85 28.00 11.99
CA HIS A 544 -0.01 29.20 12.04
C HIS A 544 -0.87 30.46 12.12
N GLU A 545 -0.54 31.38 13.02
CA GLU A 545 -1.37 32.56 13.33
C GLU A 545 -1.04 33.78 12.48
N SER A 546 0.20 33.89 11.97
CA SER A 546 0.63 35.03 11.16
C SER A 546 0.74 34.67 9.68
N LEU A 547 0.53 35.66 8.80
CA LEU A 547 0.71 35.49 7.36
C LEU A 547 2.21 35.49 7.00
N ARG A 548 2.61 34.60 6.13
CA ARG A 548 3.97 34.50 5.60
C ARG A 548 4.14 35.31 4.32
N ALA A 549 5.33 35.31 3.72
CA ALA A 549 5.60 35.99 2.44
C ALA A 549 4.75 35.35 1.32
N PHE A 550 4.27 36.18 0.41
CA PHE A 550 3.43 35.79 -0.72
C PHE A 550 4.24 35.68 -2.00
N HIS A 551 4.00 34.61 -2.77
CA HIS A 551 4.49 34.45 -4.13
C HIS A 551 3.59 35.18 -5.13
N ARG A 552 4.19 35.65 -6.23
CA ARG A 552 3.55 36.54 -7.21
C ARG A 552 2.56 35.88 -8.18
N GLY A 553 2.60 34.53 -8.34
CA GLY A 553 1.86 33.78 -9.39
C GLY A 553 0.36 34.10 -9.46
N ALA A 554 -0.33 34.08 -8.32
CA ALA A 554 -1.77 34.38 -8.22
C ALA A 554 -2.09 35.79 -8.73
N PHE A 555 -1.28 36.76 -8.31
CA PHE A 555 -1.45 38.18 -8.63
C PHE A 555 -1.16 38.49 -10.09
N PHE A 556 -0.17 37.78 -10.65
CA PHE A 556 0.14 37.87 -12.08
C PHE A 556 -1.04 37.39 -12.95
N THR A 557 -1.70 36.26 -12.54
CA THR A 557 -2.89 35.78 -13.23
C THR A 557 -4.04 36.80 -13.18
N ALA A 558 -4.29 37.41 -12.01
CA ALA A 558 -5.34 38.42 -11.85
C ALA A 558 -5.11 39.66 -12.73
N VAL A 559 -3.88 40.18 -12.72
CA VAL A 559 -3.50 41.35 -13.57
C VAL A 559 -3.64 41.03 -15.06
N ARG A 560 -3.24 39.85 -15.50
CA ARG A 560 -3.33 39.45 -16.92
C ARG A 560 -4.77 39.25 -17.40
N THR A 561 -5.62 38.73 -16.53
CA THR A 561 -7.02 38.45 -16.87
C THR A 561 -7.95 39.67 -16.65
N GLY A 562 -7.49 40.69 -15.94
CA GLY A 562 -8.32 41.81 -15.50
C GLY A 562 -9.40 41.42 -14.47
N ARG A 563 -9.30 40.22 -13.89
CA ARG A 563 -10.24 39.72 -12.92
C ARG A 563 -9.73 39.92 -11.47
N PRO A 564 -10.63 39.97 -10.47
CA PRO A 564 -10.22 40.29 -9.11
C PRO A 564 -9.43 39.16 -8.42
N ILE A 565 -8.59 39.57 -7.46
CA ILE A 565 -8.16 38.70 -6.37
C ILE A 565 -9.25 38.73 -5.28
N ILE A 566 -9.61 37.58 -4.78
CA ILE A 566 -10.55 37.41 -3.68
C ILE A 566 -9.77 36.89 -2.48
N PRO A 567 -9.42 37.74 -1.51
CA PRO A 567 -8.69 37.31 -0.32
C PRO A 567 -9.60 36.47 0.61
N MET A 568 -9.09 35.38 1.08
CA MET A 568 -9.74 34.54 2.08
C MET A 568 -8.78 34.31 3.24
N VAL A 569 -9.28 34.41 4.48
CA VAL A 569 -8.43 34.28 5.66
C VAL A 569 -8.99 33.18 6.56
N MET A 570 -8.19 32.15 6.78
CA MET A 570 -8.49 31.15 7.80
C MET A 570 -8.08 31.68 9.17
N THR A 571 -9.02 31.80 10.06
CA THR A 571 -8.85 32.29 11.43
C THR A 571 -9.35 31.23 12.43
N TYR A 572 -9.10 31.47 13.72
CA TYR A 572 -9.38 30.52 14.77
C TYR A 572 -10.39 31.08 15.76
N ARG A 573 -11.23 30.20 16.31
CA ARG A 573 -12.14 30.55 17.42
C ARG A 573 -12.09 29.46 18.49
N THR A 574 -12.30 29.79 19.73
CA THR A 574 -12.47 28.84 20.83
C THR A 574 -13.70 27.96 20.59
N PRO A 575 -13.61 26.63 20.84
CA PRO A 575 -14.79 25.78 20.81
C PRO A 575 -15.84 26.24 21.82
N GLY A 576 -17.11 26.25 21.42
CA GLY A 576 -18.22 26.48 22.37
C GLY A 576 -18.33 25.35 23.41
N PRO A 577 -19.10 25.52 24.51
CA PRO A 577 -19.10 24.59 25.65
C PRO A 577 -19.35 23.13 25.26
N LEU A 578 -20.28 22.86 24.36
CA LEU A 578 -20.57 21.49 23.88
C LEU A 578 -19.43 20.88 23.05
N LEU A 579 -18.84 21.67 22.18
CA LEU A 579 -17.70 21.22 21.34
C LEU A 579 -16.41 21.08 22.16
N ALA A 580 -16.24 21.87 23.20
CA ALA A 580 -15.08 21.79 24.09
C ALA A 580 -14.96 20.46 24.85
N LEU A 581 -16.07 19.73 25.04
CA LEU A 581 -16.09 18.39 25.62
C LEU A 581 -15.34 17.36 24.75
N PHE A 582 -15.34 17.55 23.43
CA PHE A 582 -14.78 16.59 22.46
C PHE A 582 -13.59 17.13 21.67
N LYS A 583 -13.37 18.46 21.69
CA LYS A 583 -12.39 19.13 20.84
C LYS A 583 -11.43 20.01 21.62
N ARG A 584 -10.14 19.62 21.63
CA ARG A 584 -9.07 20.38 22.27
C ARG A 584 -8.40 21.43 21.36
N LYS A 585 -8.54 21.30 20.03
CA LYS A 585 -7.98 22.25 19.05
C LYS A 585 -8.99 23.35 18.72
N PRO A 586 -8.55 24.58 18.36
CA PRO A 586 -9.46 25.66 17.99
C PRO A 586 -10.34 25.28 16.78
N CYS A 587 -11.50 25.86 16.69
CA CYS A 587 -12.40 25.77 15.55
C CYS A 587 -11.89 26.65 14.43
N LEU A 588 -12.15 26.25 13.18
CA LEU A 588 -11.71 26.96 11.99
C LEU A 588 -12.82 27.90 11.47
N ARG A 589 -12.47 29.12 11.13
CA ARG A 589 -13.36 30.12 10.53
C ARG A 589 -12.72 30.68 9.28
N LEU A 590 -13.35 30.49 8.13
CA LEU A 590 -12.93 31.09 6.87
C LEU A 590 -13.70 32.40 6.63
N GLN A 591 -12.97 33.48 6.47
CA GLN A 591 -13.52 34.81 6.17
C GLN A 591 -13.16 35.22 4.74
N ILE A 592 -14.17 35.51 3.93
CA ILE A 592 -14.02 36.01 2.57
C ILE A 592 -14.02 37.53 2.63
N CYS A 593 -12.95 38.16 2.12
CA CYS A 593 -12.80 39.58 2.06
C CYS A 593 -13.33 40.15 0.74
N GLU A 594 -13.40 41.48 0.65
CA GLU A 594 -13.82 42.17 -0.56
C GLU A 594 -12.86 41.92 -1.74
N PRO A 595 -13.37 41.71 -2.97
CA PRO A 595 -12.57 41.54 -4.16
C PRO A 595 -11.63 42.70 -4.40
N GLN A 596 -10.37 42.40 -4.73
CA GLN A 596 -9.32 43.41 -5.00
C GLN A 596 -9.00 43.41 -6.49
N PHE A 597 -9.18 44.56 -7.17
CA PHE A 597 -8.87 44.71 -8.58
C PHE A 597 -7.50 45.35 -8.75
N ALA A 598 -6.79 44.97 -9.81
CA ALA A 598 -5.55 45.62 -10.18
C ALA A 598 -5.81 47.09 -10.62
N ASP A 599 -4.89 47.97 -10.29
CA ASP A 599 -4.95 49.34 -10.77
C ASP A 599 -4.56 49.39 -12.26
N PRO A 600 -5.50 49.82 -13.16
CA PRO A 600 -5.26 49.84 -14.59
C PRO A 600 -4.28 50.92 -15.04
N THR A 601 -3.95 51.88 -14.17
CA THR A 601 -3.03 52.98 -14.48
C THR A 601 -1.55 52.59 -14.33
N LEU A 602 -1.29 51.47 -13.65
CA LEU A 602 0.06 51.01 -13.37
C LEU A 602 0.59 50.09 -14.49
N THR A 603 1.90 50.05 -14.64
CA THR A 603 2.52 48.99 -15.45
C THR A 603 2.22 47.62 -14.88
N LYS A 604 2.17 46.55 -15.71
CA LYS A 604 1.82 45.22 -15.26
C LYS A 604 2.65 44.74 -14.06
N ALA A 605 3.95 45.03 -14.06
CA ALA A 605 4.84 44.65 -12.96
C ALA A 605 4.53 45.44 -11.67
N ALA A 606 4.26 46.73 -11.77
CA ALA A 606 3.87 47.57 -10.64
C ALA A 606 2.49 47.19 -10.10
N ALA A 607 1.52 46.88 -10.98
CA ALA A 607 0.18 46.43 -10.62
C ALA A 607 0.22 45.10 -9.84
N VAL A 608 1.05 44.15 -10.26
CA VAL A 608 1.24 42.89 -9.53
C VAL A 608 1.78 43.11 -8.12
N LYS A 609 2.78 43.97 -7.97
CA LYS A 609 3.38 44.32 -6.67
C LYS A 609 2.38 45.01 -5.77
N GLU A 610 1.72 46.03 -6.27
CA GLU A 610 0.71 46.80 -5.54
C GLU A 610 -0.45 45.90 -5.07
N LEU A 611 -1.01 45.11 -5.99
CA LEU A 611 -2.12 44.19 -5.69
C LEU A 611 -1.74 43.19 -4.64
N LEU A 612 -0.51 42.66 -4.70
CA LEU A 612 0.00 41.69 -3.68
C LEU A 612 0.10 42.35 -2.30
N GLU A 613 0.71 43.54 -2.22
CA GLU A 613 0.89 44.24 -0.95
C GLU A 613 -0.45 44.68 -0.33
N ARG A 614 -1.39 45.16 -1.14
CA ARG A 614 -2.73 45.56 -0.71
C ARG A 614 -3.53 44.33 -0.24
N THR A 615 -3.53 43.25 -1.01
CA THR A 615 -4.20 41.98 -0.64
C THR A 615 -3.65 41.47 0.66
N ARG A 616 -2.34 41.44 0.84
CA ARG A 616 -1.69 40.97 2.08
C ARG A 616 -2.13 41.84 3.27
N ARG A 617 -2.17 43.13 3.15
CA ARG A 617 -2.63 44.05 4.20
C ARG A 617 -4.06 43.76 4.61
N VAL A 618 -4.97 43.62 3.63
CA VAL A 618 -6.37 43.24 3.90
C VAL A 618 -6.48 41.92 4.67
N MET A 619 -5.67 40.96 4.31
CA MET A 619 -5.66 39.67 5.01
C MET A 619 -5.07 39.77 6.43
N GLU A 620 -4.01 40.59 6.63
CA GLU A 620 -3.40 40.83 7.97
C GLU A 620 -4.35 41.56 8.90
N GLU A 621 -5.04 42.58 8.43
CA GLU A 621 -6.05 43.30 9.21
C GLU A 621 -7.20 42.40 9.64
N ARG A 622 -7.63 41.49 8.77
CA ARG A 622 -8.68 40.52 9.07
C ARG A 622 -8.23 39.42 10.04
N ALA A 623 -7.00 38.96 9.90
CA ALA A 623 -6.41 37.98 10.83
C ALA A 623 -6.25 38.56 12.23
N SER A 624 -5.80 39.80 12.36
CA SER A 624 -5.57 40.50 13.63
C SER A 624 -6.87 40.85 14.40
N GLY A 625 -7.93 41.20 13.66
CA GLY A 625 -9.25 41.55 14.24
C GLY A 625 -10.02 40.34 14.82
N ALA A 626 -9.60 39.11 14.52
CA ALA A 626 -10.29 37.89 14.91
C ALA A 626 -9.70 37.17 16.15
N SER A 627 -8.61 37.63 16.73
CA SER A 627 -7.89 36.94 17.84
C SER A 627 -7.64 37.80 19.07
N PRO A 628 -8.67 38.11 19.92
CA PRO A 628 -8.45 38.84 21.16
C PRO A 628 -7.96 37.99 22.37
N HIS A 629 -7.91 36.64 22.31
CA HIS A 629 -7.83 35.84 23.53
C HIS A 629 -6.88 34.61 23.55
N LEU A 630 -5.85 34.54 22.72
CA LEU A 630 -4.86 33.42 22.78
C LEU A 630 -3.45 33.81 23.30
N HIS A 631 -3.30 34.98 23.92
CA HIS A 631 -2.09 35.33 24.65
C HIS A 631 -2.10 34.71 26.06
N ARG A 632 -1.81 33.42 26.20
CA ARG A 632 -1.23 32.78 27.40
C ARG A 632 -0.84 31.34 27.11
N GLN A 633 0.33 31.15 26.49
CA GLN A 633 1.22 30.05 26.83
C GLN A 633 2.66 30.43 26.51
N PRO A 634 3.66 30.07 27.37
CA PRO A 634 5.03 30.50 27.20
C PRO A 634 5.68 29.81 26.00
N SER A 635 6.39 30.62 25.24
CA SER A 635 7.25 30.20 24.13
C SER A 635 8.32 29.23 24.65
N SER A 636 8.24 27.96 24.27
CA SER A 636 9.41 27.08 24.29
C SER A 636 10.38 27.55 23.22
N PRO A 637 11.67 27.70 23.50
CA PRO A 637 12.63 28.13 22.49
C PRO A 637 12.75 27.05 21.41
N VAL A 638 12.41 27.43 20.17
CA VAL A 638 12.75 26.67 18.98
C VAL A 638 14.28 26.63 18.91
N ARG A 639 14.87 25.46 19.01
CA ARG A 639 16.30 25.26 18.74
C ARG A 639 16.56 25.67 17.29
N GLU A 640 17.28 26.77 17.10
CA GLU A 640 17.97 27.09 15.87
C GLU A 640 18.96 25.98 15.56
N GLY A 641 18.73 25.23 14.49
CA GLY A 641 19.67 24.18 14.07
C GLY A 641 19.17 23.22 13.02
N GLU A 642 18.31 23.61 12.09
CA GLU A 642 18.15 22.85 10.83
C GLU A 642 17.89 23.83 9.66
N ARG A 643 18.97 24.33 9.09
CA ARG A 643 18.93 24.89 7.74
C ARG A 643 18.74 23.73 6.76
N ILE A 644 17.49 23.46 6.41
CA ILE A 644 17.17 22.67 5.22
C ILE A 644 17.58 23.52 4.02
N LYS A 645 18.60 23.07 3.29
CA LYS A 645 18.96 23.60 1.98
C LYS A 645 17.74 23.44 1.06
N THR A 646 16.98 24.50 0.88
CA THR A 646 15.95 24.63 -0.15
C THR A 646 16.65 24.68 -1.49
N GLY A 647 16.59 23.56 -2.23
CA GLY A 647 16.91 23.57 -3.65
C GLY A 647 15.98 24.56 -4.39
N THR A 648 16.57 25.39 -5.18
CA THR A 648 16.04 26.46 -5.99
C THR A 648 14.78 26.06 -6.78
N VAL A 649 13.60 26.35 -6.23
CA VAL A 649 12.32 26.42 -6.96
C VAL A 649 11.83 27.90 -7.07
N GLY A 650 12.52 28.82 -6.43
CA GLY A 650 12.16 30.24 -6.44
C GLY A 650 12.39 30.97 -7.77
N GLU A 651 13.33 30.51 -8.59
CA GLU A 651 13.71 31.21 -9.83
C GLU A 651 12.85 30.88 -11.06
N ALA A 652 12.11 29.77 -11.06
CA ALA A 652 11.24 29.42 -12.20
C ALA A 652 9.89 30.17 -12.21
N ILE A 653 9.58 30.94 -11.18
CA ILE A 653 8.34 31.75 -11.09
C ILE A 653 8.60 33.23 -11.36
N GLU A 654 9.85 33.64 -11.54
CA GLU A 654 10.22 35.06 -11.85
C GLU A 654 10.33 35.41 -13.34
N MET A 655 10.11 34.45 -14.28
CA MET A 655 10.01 34.74 -15.70
C MET A 655 8.58 34.80 -16.23
#